data_78e9d6d5f5d1d62de270b2026f365217
#
_entry.id   78e9d6d5f5d1d62de270b2026f365217
#
_cell.length_a   1.000
_cell.length_b   1.000
_cell.length_c   1.000
_cell.angle_alpha   90.00
_cell.angle_beta   90.00
_cell.angle_gamma   90.00
#
_symmetry.space_group_name_H-M   'P 1'
#
loop_
_entity.id
_entity.type
_entity.pdbx_description
1 polymer ?
#
loop_
_entity_poly.entity_id
_entity_poly.type
_entity_poly.pdbx_seq_one_letter_code
_entity_poly.pdbx_strand_id
1 'polypeptide(L)'
;MTSGRPDATDAAGAPAGRAPGDYAAARRDLLGQEGVPGADRRARLSSLTDAWLAGLLPDPVPDGVALVAVGGYGRGELSPRSDLDLLLLHDGDADGPVVAALADRIWYPVWDLGLALDHAVRTPAQARRTAAEDLKVHLGLLDARHIAGDAALTAALRTAVLADWRAQAARRLPELAELGRHRAHRHGELAHLLEPDLKEARGGLRDATVLRAVAASWLADAPRAGLDAARARLLDVRDALHLVTGRATDRLALQEQDEVAARLGLLDADTLLREVYRAARVIGYAAEVTWRETARVLRSRRARPRRLGIPLRGRGGAPGERTPLADGVVEHEGEAVLARTARPERDPVLPLRAAAAAAQADLPLSPHAVRALAATAPPLPVPWPAEAREALITLLGAGAAALPVWEALEAEDLVTRMLPDWARVRFRPQRNAVHRWTVDRHLVETCVRAAGLTRRVGRPDLLLTAALLHDIGKGWPGDHSVAGEVITRDTAARLGFGRQDVATLALLVRHHLLLAETATRRDLSDPATVEQVAGVVRDHGTLELLHALTEADALATGPAAWTSWRASLVADLVRRVAAVLAGAPAASSAPRQATAEEERLAVEAARTGGPVLTLRPEPEPGPAEARDDAEADDAGTEPVGVQLLMAVAGRDGLLPAAAGVLALHRLTVRAADLRTMDPVGTGPVTVLSWRVAAEYGALPEAARLRADLQRALDGSLDIGARLAEREAAYPRRRPAAAPPPRVTVAPGGSEVATVIEVRAHDAPGLLHRIGRALEAAGPVTVRAARISTLGADAVDAFYLVDADHGGPLADDRAARLAREVERALTVN
;
A
#
# COMPACT_ATOMS: atom_id res chain seq x y z
N MET A 1 46.70 44.24 24.24
CA MET A 1 46.09 45.21 23.32
C MET A 1 44.81 44.63 22.79
N THR A 2 43.85 45.00 23.47
CA THR A 2 42.51 45.57 23.19
C THR A 2 41.58 44.68 22.30
N SER A 3 40.80 43.89 22.96
CA SER A 3 39.35 43.63 23.02
C SER A 3 38.52 44.63 22.20
N GLY A 4 37.75 44.08 21.28
CA GLY A 4 36.58 44.69 20.65
C GLY A 4 35.41 43.72 20.67
N ARG A 5 34.54 43.87 21.67
CA ARG A 5 33.14 43.38 21.62
C ARG A 5 32.42 44.18 20.54
N PRO A 6 31.59 43.60 19.72
CA PRO A 6 30.56 44.36 19.03
C PRO A 6 29.34 44.50 19.95
N ASP A 7 28.84 45.71 20.00
CA ASP A 7 27.70 46.23 20.71
C ASP A 7 26.39 45.49 20.34
N ALA A 8 25.64 45.17 21.38
CA ALA A 8 24.24 44.85 21.32
C ALA A 8 23.42 46.15 21.29
N THR A 9 22.95 46.54 20.11
CA THR A 9 21.83 47.48 19.97
C THR A 9 21.25 47.35 18.56
N ASP A 10 20.21 46.57 18.44
CA ASP A 10 19.00 46.93 17.69
C ASP A 10 17.84 46.03 18.14
N ALA A 11 17.27 46.36 19.31
CA ALA A 11 15.92 45.97 19.65
C ALA A 11 15.00 46.84 18.80
N ALA A 12 14.71 46.36 17.57
CA ALA A 12 13.72 46.95 16.73
C ALA A 12 12.34 46.84 17.44
N GLY A 13 11.77 48.00 17.75
CA GLY A 13 10.52 48.17 18.46
C GLY A 13 9.40 47.25 17.92
N ALA A 14 8.67 46.59 18.83
CA ALA A 14 7.47 45.86 18.53
C ALA A 14 6.49 46.78 17.81
N PRO A 15 5.95 46.42 16.64
CA PRO A 15 4.97 47.28 15.96
C PRO A 15 3.67 47.22 16.74
N ALA A 16 3.16 48.41 17.07
CA ALA A 16 1.82 48.61 17.61
C ALA A 16 0.74 47.93 16.75
N GLY A 17 -0.28 47.36 17.39
CA GLY A 17 -1.31 46.47 16.89
C GLY A 17 -1.70 46.69 15.42
N ARG A 18 -1.38 45.68 14.61
CA ARG A 18 -1.81 45.63 13.20
C ARG A 18 -3.30 45.40 13.11
N ALA A 19 -4.01 46.22 12.36
CA ALA A 19 -5.40 45.96 12.03
C ALA A 19 -5.57 44.58 11.35
N PRO A 20 -6.74 43.91 11.45
CA PRO A 20 -6.96 42.61 10.79
C PRO A 20 -6.56 42.57 9.30
N GLY A 21 -6.76 43.66 8.59
CA GLY A 21 -6.35 43.81 7.20
C GLY A 21 -4.84 43.76 6.98
N ASP A 22 -4.05 44.34 7.88
CA ASP A 22 -2.58 44.33 7.83
C ASP A 22 -2.03 42.92 8.09
N TYR A 23 -2.61 42.19 9.03
CA TYR A 23 -2.25 40.80 9.29
C TYR A 23 -2.56 39.91 8.07
N ALA A 24 -3.74 40.05 7.48
CA ALA A 24 -4.14 39.29 6.30
C ALA A 24 -3.20 39.55 5.11
N ALA A 25 -2.77 40.80 4.90
CA ALA A 25 -1.81 41.16 3.88
C ALA A 25 -0.43 40.53 4.17
N ALA A 26 0.14 40.75 5.37
CA ALA A 26 1.42 40.20 5.77
C ALA A 26 1.45 38.66 5.73
N ARG A 27 0.34 38.01 6.09
CA ARG A 27 0.20 36.56 6.00
C ARG A 27 0.21 36.08 4.54
N ARG A 28 -0.53 36.76 3.63
CA ARG A 28 -0.51 36.43 2.20
C ARG A 28 0.89 36.58 1.61
N ASP A 29 1.57 37.69 1.92
CA ASP A 29 2.91 37.98 1.44
C ASP A 29 3.91 36.90 1.91
N LEU A 30 3.84 36.49 3.19
CA LEU A 30 4.68 35.43 3.73
C LEU A 30 4.42 34.06 3.05
N LEU A 31 3.15 33.71 2.83
CA LEU A 31 2.78 32.44 2.20
C LEU A 31 3.07 32.43 0.68
N GLY A 32 3.10 33.60 0.03
CA GLY A 32 3.47 33.78 -1.37
C GLY A 32 4.97 33.77 -1.63
N GLN A 33 5.83 33.93 -0.60
CA GLN A 33 7.28 33.93 -0.77
C GLN A 33 7.79 32.53 -1.19
N GLU A 34 8.46 32.49 -2.35
CA GLU A 34 9.14 31.29 -2.81
C GLU A 34 10.53 31.14 -2.16
N GLY A 35 11.03 29.90 -2.09
CA GLY A 35 12.37 29.59 -1.59
C GLY A 35 12.55 29.71 -0.07
N VAL A 36 11.54 30.10 0.70
CA VAL A 36 11.62 30.11 2.17
C VAL A 36 11.55 28.67 2.70
N PRO A 37 12.55 28.21 3.49
CA PRO A 37 12.48 26.89 4.14
C PRO A 37 11.21 26.73 4.96
N GLY A 38 10.61 25.51 4.94
CA GLY A 38 9.34 25.27 5.60
C GLY A 38 9.36 25.58 7.11
N ALA A 39 10.43 25.22 7.80
CA ALA A 39 10.61 25.52 9.22
C ALA A 39 10.60 27.02 9.51
N ASP A 40 11.32 27.82 8.71
CA ASP A 40 11.36 29.27 8.86
C ASP A 40 10.02 29.91 8.56
N ARG A 41 9.31 29.40 7.53
CA ARG A 41 7.96 29.87 7.20
C ARG A 41 7.01 29.62 8.37
N ARG A 42 7.01 28.42 8.96
CA ARG A 42 6.17 28.09 10.12
C ARG A 42 6.47 28.96 11.34
N ALA A 43 7.76 29.16 11.63
CA ALA A 43 8.17 30.04 12.74
C ALA A 43 7.73 31.49 12.52
N ARG A 44 7.96 32.04 11.32
CA ARG A 44 7.52 33.41 10.98
C ARG A 44 6.00 33.55 10.97
N LEU A 45 5.27 32.55 10.47
CA LEU A 45 3.81 32.54 10.48
C LEU A 45 3.27 32.52 11.92
N SER A 46 3.86 31.67 12.77
CA SER A 46 3.51 31.62 14.20
C SER A 46 3.76 32.96 14.90
N SER A 47 4.95 33.55 14.71
CA SER A 47 5.31 34.85 15.31
C SER A 47 4.41 35.99 14.81
N LEU A 48 4.08 36.00 13.50
CA LEU A 48 3.17 37.00 12.92
C LEU A 48 1.76 36.85 13.51
N THR A 49 1.30 35.63 13.71
CA THR A 49 -0.01 35.34 14.29
C THR A 49 -0.02 35.69 15.78
N ASP A 50 1.05 35.39 16.53
CA ASP A 50 1.20 35.75 17.93
C ASP A 50 1.11 37.27 18.13
N ALA A 51 1.87 38.02 17.33
CA ALA A 51 1.87 39.49 17.41
C ALA A 51 0.49 40.09 17.08
N TRP A 52 -0.21 39.52 16.11
CA TRP A 52 -1.57 39.96 15.77
C TRP A 52 -2.56 39.63 16.89
N LEU A 53 -2.57 38.40 17.42
CA LEU A 53 -3.46 37.98 18.48
C LEU A 53 -3.21 38.76 19.78
N ALA A 54 -1.95 39.01 20.13
CA ALA A 54 -1.59 39.87 21.28
C ALA A 54 -2.14 41.29 21.13
N GLY A 55 -2.11 41.83 19.91
CA GLY A 55 -2.67 43.16 19.61
C GLY A 55 -4.20 43.25 19.65
N LEU A 56 -4.91 42.13 19.69
CA LEU A 56 -6.36 42.09 19.89
C LEU A 56 -6.75 42.24 21.36
N LEU A 57 -5.84 41.99 22.29
CA LEU A 57 -6.08 42.17 23.72
C LEU A 57 -6.01 43.67 24.08
N PRO A 58 -6.70 44.14 25.18
CA PRO A 58 -6.55 45.48 25.68
C PRO A 58 -5.14 45.73 26.24
N ASP A 59 -4.69 46.95 26.25
CA ASP A 59 -3.43 47.35 26.88
C ASP A 59 -3.73 48.35 28.01
N PRO A 60 -3.52 47.98 29.28
CA PRO A 60 -2.98 46.71 29.79
C PRO A 60 -3.96 45.53 29.67
N VAL A 61 -3.42 44.32 29.51
CA VAL A 61 -4.21 43.09 29.61
C VAL A 61 -4.68 42.95 31.08
N PRO A 62 -5.96 42.57 31.37
CA PRO A 62 -6.42 42.35 32.72
C PRO A 62 -5.56 41.32 33.47
N ASP A 63 -5.31 41.59 34.74
CA ASP A 63 -4.60 40.64 35.64
C ASP A 63 -5.33 39.29 35.68
N GLY A 64 -4.56 38.21 35.82
CA GLY A 64 -5.13 36.84 35.95
C GLY A 64 -5.69 36.30 34.64
N VAL A 65 -5.40 36.89 33.46
CA VAL A 65 -5.82 36.39 32.15
C VAL A 65 -4.61 36.18 31.24
N ALA A 66 -4.58 35.06 30.53
CA ALA A 66 -3.54 34.75 29.53
C ALA A 66 -4.12 34.14 28.26
N LEU A 67 -3.59 34.51 27.12
CA LEU A 67 -3.85 33.84 25.86
C LEU A 67 -2.73 32.84 25.59
N VAL A 68 -3.12 31.59 25.31
CA VAL A 68 -2.21 30.45 25.19
C VAL A 68 -2.45 29.70 23.88
N ALA A 69 -1.39 29.45 23.13
CA ALA A 69 -1.41 28.52 22.00
C ALA A 69 -1.20 27.08 22.49
N VAL A 70 -1.94 26.13 21.94
CA VAL A 70 -1.81 24.71 22.29
C VAL A 70 -1.61 23.87 21.01
N GLY A 71 -1.36 22.57 21.17
CA GLY A 71 -1.24 21.67 20.04
C GLY A 71 -0.17 22.06 19.01
N GLY A 72 -0.49 22.00 17.73
CA GLY A 72 0.42 22.35 16.62
C GLY A 72 0.88 23.80 16.68
N TYR A 73 -0.02 24.71 16.98
CA TYR A 73 0.28 26.11 17.12
C TYR A 73 1.12 26.39 18.37
N GLY A 74 0.86 25.67 19.46
CA GLY A 74 1.68 25.73 20.67
C GLY A 74 3.13 25.35 20.44
N ARG A 75 3.42 24.44 19.51
CA ARG A 75 4.79 24.06 19.10
C ARG A 75 5.47 25.04 18.15
N GLY A 76 4.78 26.10 17.72
CA GLY A 76 5.28 27.01 16.67
C GLY A 76 5.28 26.38 15.27
N GLU A 77 4.42 25.40 15.02
CA GLU A 77 4.33 24.63 13.78
C GLU A 77 3.06 24.93 13.00
N LEU A 78 2.70 26.21 12.93
CA LEU A 78 1.52 26.64 12.21
C LEU A 78 1.71 26.44 10.71
N SER A 79 1.01 25.45 10.13
CA SER A 79 0.98 25.22 8.69
C SER A 79 0.02 26.21 7.99
N PRO A 80 0.18 26.44 6.66
CA PRO A 80 -0.54 27.51 5.95
C PRO A 80 -2.06 27.50 6.06
N ARG A 81 -2.69 26.34 6.25
CA ARG A 81 -4.14 26.17 6.36
C ARG A 81 -4.58 25.46 7.64
N SER A 82 -3.66 25.31 8.62
CA SER A 82 -4.02 24.75 9.92
C SER A 82 -4.98 25.68 10.66
N ASP A 83 -5.81 25.06 11.50
CA ASP A 83 -6.55 25.70 12.56
C ASP A 83 -5.64 26.36 13.59
N LEU A 84 -6.15 27.37 14.27
CA LEU A 84 -5.54 28.00 15.43
C LEU A 84 -6.09 27.35 16.69
N ASP A 85 -5.26 26.61 17.40
CA ASP A 85 -5.60 25.99 18.68
C ASP A 85 -5.32 26.99 19.81
N LEU A 86 -6.36 27.63 20.36
CA LEU A 86 -6.25 28.70 21.35
C LEU A 86 -6.96 28.37 22.67
N LEU A 87 -6.32 28.71 23.77
CA LEU A 87 -6.90 28.66 25.11
C LEU A 87 -6.82 30.05 25.74
N LEU A 88 -7.98 30.65 26.01
CA LEU A 88 -8.09 31.82 26.89
C LEU A 88 -8.16 31.30 28.35
N LEU A 89 -7.05 31.46 29.05
CA LEU A 89 -6.86 31.02 30.44
C LEU A 89 -7.17 32.16 31.40
N HIS A 90 -7.95 31.93 32.45
CA HIS A 90 -8.18 32.91 33.48
C HIS A 90 -8.06 32.24 34.89
N ASP A 91 -7.71 33.02 35.90
CA ASP A 91 -7.47 32.54 37.27
C ASP A 91 -8.74 32.08 38.02
N GLY A 92 -9.90 32.53 37.55
CA GLY A 92 -11.21 32.28 38.19
C GLY A 92 -11.75 33.44 39.02
N ASP A 93 -10.91 34.41 39.30
CA ASP A 93 -11.28 35.64 40.03
C ASP A 93 -11.70 36.78 39.09
N ALA A 94 -11.31 36.68 37.80
CA ALA A 94 -11.71 37.63 36.76
C ALA A 94 -13.23 37.59 36.54
N ASP A 95 -13.83 38.78 36.39
CA ASP A 95 -15.28 38.94 36.16
C ASP A 95 -15.72 38.19 34.89
N GLY A 96 -16.72 37.32 34.97
CA GLY A 96 -17.20 36.50 33.87
C GLY A 96 -17.57 37.32 32.60
N PRO A 97 -18.30 38.42 32.70
CA PRO A 97 -18.54 39.34 31.57
C PRO A 97 -17.28 39.89 30.93
N VAL A 98 -16.23 40.19 31.70
CA VAL A 98 -14.95 40.68 31.17
C VAL A 98 -14.24 39.57 30.39
N VAL A 99 -14.21 38.35 30.91
CA VAL A 99 -13.61 37.19 30.19
C VAL A 99 -14.36 36.89 28.92
N ALA A 100 -15.70 36.94 28.94
CA ALA A 100 -16.53 36.75 27.76
C ALA A 100 -16.26 37.84 26.68
N ALA A 101 -16.18 39.10 27.07
CA ALA A 101 -15.87 40.20 26.14
C ALA A 101 -14.46 40.08 25.53
N LEU A 102 -13.47 39.58 26.31
CA LEU A 102 -12.13 39.28 25.82
C LEU A 102 -12.16 38.12 24.80
N ALA A 103 -12.90 37.07 25.08
CA ALA A 103 -13.08 35.95 24.18
C ALA A 103 -13.67 36.41 22.85
N ASP A 104 -14.76 37.17 22.88
CA ASP A 104 -15.39 37.72 21.68
C ASP A 104 -14.43 38.61 20.86
N ARG A 105 -13.65 39.44 21.55
CA ARG A 105 -12.66 40.33 20.93
C ARG A 105 -11.55 39.58 20.18
N ILE A 106 -11.25 38.33 20.59
CA ILE A 106 -10.24 37.49 19.93
C ILE A 106 -10.91 36.63 18.85
N TRP A 107 -12.03 35.97 19.17
CA TRP A 107 -12.62 34.96 18.27
C TRP A 107 -13.24 35.57 17.01
N TYR A 108 -13.99 36.67 17.12
CA TYR A 108 -14.64 37.30 15.98
C TYR A 108 -13.65 37.73 14.89
N PRO A 109 -12.54 38.44 15.16
CA PRO A 109 -11.58 38.78 14.13
C PRO A 109 -10.91 37.56 13.46
N VAL A 110 -10.75 36.44 14.17
CA VAL A 110 -10.22 35.19 13.59
C VAL A 110 -11.23 34.61 12.59
N TRP A 111 -12.50 34.57 12.97
CA TRP A 111 -13.58 34.09 12.08
C TRP A 111 -13.81 35.02 10.89
N ASP A 112 -13.78 36.35 11.09
CA ASP A 112 -13.94 37.35 10.03
C ASP A 112 -12.83 37.22 8.96
N LEU A 113 -11.63 36.74 9.32
CA LEU A 113 -10.56 36.42 8.39
C LEU A 113 -10.69 35.05 7.74
N GLY A 114 -11.73 34.27 8.06
CA GLY A 114 -11.94 32.92 7.54
C GLY A 114 -10.89 31.90 8.00
N LEU A 115 -10.27 32.15 9.16
CA LEU A 115 -9.32 31.21 9.75
C LEU A 115 -10.07 30.18 10.60
N ALA A 116 -9.67 28.91 10.47
CA ALA A 116 -10.20 27.85 11.32
C ALA A 116 -9.68 28.03 12.76
N LEU A 117 -10.56 27.90 13.75
CA LEU A 117 -10.26 28.16 15.15
C LEU A 117 -10.81 27.01 16.03
N ASP A 118 -9.92 26.33 16.74
CA ASP A 118 -10.28 25.51 17.91
C ASP A 118 -9.97 26.33 19.17
N HIS A 119 -10.98 26.57 20.01
CA HIS A 119 -10.83 27.50 21.11
C HIS A 119 -11.51 27.00 22.38
N ALA A 120 -10.99 27.43 23.50
CA ALA A 120 -11.60 27.19 24.81
C ALA A 120 -11.32 28.35 25.74
N VAL A 121 -12.25 28.58 26.70
CA VAL A 121 -12.09 29.51 27.83
C VAL A 121 -12.14 28.67 29.08
N ARG A 122 -11.07 28.66 29.87
CA ARG A 122 -10.96 27.78 31.04
C ARG A 122 -10.11 28.37 32.16
N THR A 123 -10.42 27.99 33.39
CA THR A 123 -9.48 28.13 34.51
C THR A 123 -8.43 26.98 34.45
N PRO A 124 -7.26 27.11 35.12
CA PRO A 124 -6.28 26.01 35.22
C PRO A 124 -6.91 24.71 35.74
N ALA A 125 -7.81 24.83 36.72
CA ALA A 125 -8.50 23.67 37.30
C ALA A 125 -9.44 22.99 36.28
N GLN A 126 -10.16 23.78 35.48
CA GLN A 126 -11.02 23.25 34.41
C GLN A 126 -10.20 22.60 33.31
N ALA A 127 -9.13 23.24 32.83
CA ALA A 127 -8.24 22.72 31.82
C ALA A 127 -7.64 21.35 32.23
N ARG A 128 -7.17 21.23 33.47
CA ARG A 128 -6.65 19.98 34.03
C ARG A 128 -7.72 18.88 34.17
N ARG A 129 -8.96 19.23 34.55
CA ARG A 129 -10.08 18.25 34.62
C ARG A 129 -10.38 17.71 33.25
N THR A 130 -10.54 18.59 32.26
CA THR A 130 -10.77 18.15 30.86
C THR A 130 -9.61 17.28 30.35
N ALA A 131 -8.36 17.66 30.62
CA ALA A 131 -7.20 16.84 30.27
C ALA A 131 -7.21 15.47 30.95
N ALA A 132 -7.74 15.36 32.17
CA ALA A 132 -7.89 14.09 32.85
C ALA A 132 -8.96 13.17 32.23
N GLU A 133 -9.92 13.72 31.51
CA GLU A 133 -11.02 13.01 30.84
C GLU A 133 -10.69 12.77 29.36
N ASP A 134 -10.14 13.77 28.67
CA ASP A 134 -9.81 13.72 27.24
C ASP A 134 -8.29 13.69 27.00
N LEU A 135 -7.82 12.58 26.43
CA LEU A 135 -6.41 12.38 26.11
C LEU A 135 -5.90 13.34 25.03
N LYS A 136 -6.74 13.74 24.06
CA LYS A 136 -6.36 14.70 23.01
C LYS A 136 -6.13 16.08 23.60
N VAL A 137 -6.99 16.52 24.51
CA VAL A 137 -6.84 17.78 25.25
C VAL A 137 -5.56 17.75 26.07
N HIS A 138 -5.28 16.64 26.77
CA HIS A 138 -4.03 16.50 27.55
C HIS A 138 -2.79 16.65 26.66
N LEU A 139 -2.76 15.96 25.54
CA LEU A 139 -1.64 16.04 24.57
C LEU A 139 -1.48 17.47 24.01
N GLY A 140 -2.57 18.16 23.70
CA GLY A 140 -2.54 19.55 23.26
C GLY A 140 -1.95 20.50 24.31
N LEU A 141 -2.33 20.32 25.59
CA LEU A 141 -1.85 21.14 26.70
C LEU A 141 -0.39 20.88 27.08
N LEU A 142 0.19 19.71 26.76
CA LEU A 142 1.64 19.48 26.91
C LEU A 142 2.49 20.46 26.08
N ASP A 143 1.93 20.96 25.00
CA ASP A 143 2.57 21.92 24.09
C ASP A 143 2.09 23.37 24.34
N ALA A 144 1.45 23.66 25.50
CA ALA A 144 0.96 25.00 25.83
C ALA A 144 2.07 26.04 25.80
N ARG A 145 1.87 27.11 25.04
CA ARG A 145 2.80 28.23 24.85
C ARG A 145 2.11 29.57 25.07
N HIS A 146 2.74 30.42 25.85
CA HIS A 146 2.25 31.77 26.14
C HIS A 146 2.26 32.66 24.90
N ILE A 147 1.19 33.39 24.64
CA ILE A 147 1.10 34.43 23.59
C ILE A 147 1.09 35.79 24.24
N ALA A 148 0.16 36.06 25.17
CA ALA A 148 0.01 37.37 25.80
C ALA A 148 -0.72 37.25 27.16
N GLY A 149 -0.62 38.31 27.97
CA GLY A 149 -1.25 38.40 29.30
C GLY A 149 -0.37 37.85 30.40
N ASP A 150 -0.96 37.17 31.41
CA ASP A 150 -0.25 36.65 32.59
C ASP A 150 0.59 35.43 32.25
N ALA A 151 1.90 35.61 32.08
CA ALA A 151 2.86 34.56 31.82
C ALA A 151 3.02 33.57 32.99
N ALA A 152 2.82 34.03 34.23
CA ALA A 152 2.93 33.17 35.41
C ALA A 152 1.78 32.15 35.44
N LEU A 153 0.58 32.57 35.07
CA LEU A 153 -0.59 31.67 34.94
C LEU A 153 -0.34 30.57 33.89
N THR A 154 0.20 30.92 32.73
CA THR A 154 0.59 29.94 31.69
C THR A 154 1.66 28.97 32.19
N ALA A 155 2.71 29.47 32.85
CA ALA A 155 3.79 28.65 33.41
C ALA A 155 3.30 27.67 34.50
N ALA A 156 2.38 28.14 35.38
CA ALA A 156 1.77 27.31 36.38
C ALA A 156 0.94 26.18 35.76
N LEU A 157 0.12 26.47 34.72
CA LEU A 157 -0.65 25.44 34.01
C LEU A 157 0.28 24.40 33.40
N ARG A 158 1.31 24.81 32.66
CA ARG A 158 2.29 23.89 32.04
C ARG A 158 2.95 22.96 33.04
N THR A 159 3.39 23.51 34.18
CA THR A 159 4.00 22.72 35.25
C THR A 159 3.02 21.68 35.80
N ALA A 160 1.77 22.08 36.07
CA ALA A 160 0.75 21.20 36.58
C ALA A 160 0.36 20.10 35.58
N VAL A 161 0.15 20.44 34.31
CA VAL A 161 -0.20 19.49 33.24
C VAL A 161 0.93 18.45 33.04
N LEU A 162 2.20 18.86 33.05
CA LEU A 162 3.32 17.92 32.97
C LEU A 162 3.41 17.01 34.21
N ALA A 163 3.13 17.52 35.39
CA ALA A 163 3.08 16.71 36.61
C ALA A 163 1.95 15.68 36.56
N ASP A 164 0.75 16.10 36.12
CA ASP A 164 -0.42 15.23 35.95
C ASP A 164 -0.13 14.14 34.87
N TRP A 165 0.50 14.51 33.77
CA TRP A 165 0.90 13.55 32.70
C TRP A 165 1.81 12.46 33.25
N ARG A 166 2.89 12.85 33.97
CA ARG A 166 3.83 11.91 34.57
C ARG A 166 3.19 11.03 35.63
N ALA A 167 2.32 11.59 36.44
CA ALA A 167 1.61 10.84 37.50
C ALA A 167 0.66 9.78 36.90
N GLN A 168 0.04 10.08 35.76
CA GLN A 168 -0.95 9.23 35.14
C GLN A 168 -0.35 8.35 33.98
N ALA A 169 0.91 8.51 33.65
CA ALA A 169 1.53 7.92 32.47
C ALA A 169 1.35 6.40 32.37
N ALA A 170 1.49 5.68 33.50
CA ALA A 170 1.32 4.23 33.51
C ALA A 170 -0.11 3.75 33.10
N ARG A 171 -1.13 4.60 33.27
CA ARG A 171 -2.49 4.35 32.80
C ARG A 171 -2.72 4.87 31.40
N ARG A 172 -2.24 6.07 31.09
CA ARG A 172 -2.52 6.79 29.84
C ARG A 172 -1.76 6.25 28.63
N LEU A 173 -0.53 5.74 28.82
CA LEU A 173 0.26 5.25 27.69
C LEU A 173 -0.36 4.00 27.02
N PRO A 174 -0.93 3.02 27.73
CA PRO A 174 -1.68 1.95 27.08
C PRO A 174 -2.90 2.44 26.27
N GLU A 175 -3.67 3.42 26.81
CA GLU A 175 -4.78 4.05 26.09
C GLU A 175 -4.31 4.73 24.80
N LEU A 176 -3.18 5.44 24.87
CA LEU A 176 -2.58 6.12 23.73
C LEU A 176 -2.07 5.13 22.66
N ALA A 177 -1.49 4.00 23.10
CA ALA A 177 -1.09 2.92 22.20
C ALA A 177 -2.28 2.31 21.46
N GLU A 178 -3.41 2.10 22.16
CA GLU A 178 -4.64 1.58 21.56
C GLU A 178 -5.21 2.53 20.51
N LEU A 179 -5.30 3.83 20.84
CA LEU A 179 -5.70 4.85 19.89
C LEU A 179 -4.79 4.88 18.65
N GLY A 180 -3.49 4.64 18.82
CA GLY A 180 -2.52 4.51 17.73
C GLY A 180 -2.85 3.31 16.82
N ARG A 181 -3.15 2.14 17.39
CA ARG A 181 -3.54 0.95 16.63
C ARG A 181 -4.84 1.16 15.85
N HIS A 182 -5.89 1.69 16.49
CA HIS A 182 -7.15 2.03 15.82
C HIS A 182 -6.98 3.03 14.69
N ARG A 183 -6.08 4.00 14.84
CA ARG A 183 -5.75 4.96 13.80
C ARG A 183 -5.02 4.30 12.63
N ALA A 184 -4.01 3.46 12.91
CA ALA A 184 -3.28 2.71 11.89
C ALA A 184 -4.20 1.79 11.08
N HIS A 185 -5.16 1.14 11.74
CA HIS A 185 -6.17 0.32 11.06
C HIS A 185 -7.04 1.15 10.09
N ARG A 186 -7.44 2.35 10.50
CA ARG A 186 -8.32 3.23 9.69
C ARG A 186 -7.59 3.92 8.54
N HIS A 187 -6.38 4.40 8.78
CA HIS A 187 -5.63 5.25 7.85
C HIS A 187 -4.45 4.55 7.18
N GLY A 188 -4.18 3.29 7.53
CA GLY A 188 -3.07 2.50 6.99
C GLY A 188 -1.69 2.96 7.45
N GLU A 189 -0.67 2.45 6.76
CA GLU A 189 0.74 2.76 6.99
C GLU A 189 1.24 3.76 5.95
N LEU A 190 1.66 4.93 6.39
CA LEU A 190 2.09 6.03 5.52
C LEU A 190 3.18 5.60 4.53
N ALA A 191 4.11 4.77 4.98
CA ALA A 191 5.26 4.31 4.20
C ALA A 191 4.91 3.48 2.95
N HIS A 192 3.63 3.07 2.78
CA HIS A 192 3.23 2.15 1.70
C HIS A 192 2.05 2.65 0.87
N LEU A 193 1.36 3.70 1.30
CA LEU A 193 0.17 4.20 0.63
C LEU A 193 0.52 5.11 -0.55
N LEU A 194 -0.15 4.92 -1.69
CA LEU A 194 -0.01 5.82 -2.86
C LEU A 194 -0.58 7.22 -2.60
N GLU A 195 -1.61 7.32 -1.77
CA GLU A 195 -2.21 8.58 -1.36
C GLU A 195 -2.22 8.67 0.17
N PRO A 196 -1.04 8.85 0.79
CA PRO A 196 -0.89 8.80 2.24
C PRO A 196 -1.54 9.99 2.95
N ASP A 197 -2.12 9.74 4.13
CA ASP A 197 -2.44 10.79 5.10
C ASP A 197 -1.18 11.10 5.92
N LEU A 198 -0.59 12.26 5.69
CA LEU A 198 0.68 12.69 6.32
C LEU A 198 0.60 12.83 7.83
N LYS A 199 -0.60 12.95 8.38
CA LYS A 199 -0.83 13.21 9.80
C LYS A 199 -1.32 11.98 10.54
N GLU A 200 -2.36 11.32 10.05
CA GLU A 200 -3.08 10.29 10.79
C GLU A 200 -2.60 8.85 10.48
N ALA A 201 -2.00 8.59 9.30
CA ALA A 201 -1.46 7.26 9.00
C ALA A 201 -0.30 6.89 9.94
N ARG A 202 -0.08 5.58 10.15
CA ARG A 202 1.04 5.07 10.96
C ARG A 202 2.37 5.54 10.37
N GLY A 203 3.23 6.07 11.20
CA GLY A 203 4.49 6.73 10.78
C GLY A 203 4.31 8.20 10.40
N GLY A 204 3.11 8.79 10.58
CA GLY A 204 2.82 10.19 10.30
C GLY A 204 3.10 11.15 11.46
N LEU A 205 2.73 12.41 11.26
CA LEU A 205 2.98 13.50 12.22
C LEU A 205 2.35 13.28 13.60
N ARG A 206 1.23 12.56 13.66
CA ARG A 206 0.58 12.22 14.94
C ARG A 206 1.46 11.27 15.76
N ASP A 207 2.11 10.29 15.13
CA ASP A 207 3.01 9.37 15.83
C ASP A 207 4.26 10.11 16.33
N ALA A 208 4.82 11.03 15.55
CA ALA A 208 5.91 11.89 16.02
C ALA A 208 5.50 12.74 17.25
N THR A 209 4.25 13.22 17.28
CA THR A 209 3.71 13.94 18.45
C THR A 209 3.55 13.01 19.66
N VAL A 210 3.07 11.78 19.44
CA VAL A 210 2.93 10.76 20.49
C VAL A 210 4.29 10.40 21.09
N LEU A 211 5.33 10.25 20.29
CA LEU A 211 6.70 9.96 20.77
C LEU A 211 7.21 11.05 21.73
N ARG A 212 6.93 12.31 21.44
CA ARG A 212 7.26 13.43 22.37
C ARG A 212 6.50 13.32 23.69
N ALA A 213 5.23 12.95 23.63
CA ALA A 213 4.43 12.75 24.83
C ALA A 213 4.94 11.57 25.68
N VAL A 214 5.37 10.46 25.03
CA VAL A 214 5.98 9.33 25.73
C VAL A 214 7.27 9.78 26.42
N ALA A 215 8.15 10.50 25.73
CA ALA A 215 9.39 11.04 26.33
C ALA A 215 9.08 11.98 27.52
N ALA A 216 8.06 12.85 27.41
CA ALA A 216 7.63 13.73 28.48
C ALA A 216 7.11 12.98 29.73
N SER A 217 6.70 11.73 29.60
CA SER A 217 6.23 10.87 30.69
C SER A 217 7.35 10.37 31.61
N TRP A 218 8.61 10.38 31.17
CA TRP A 218 9.78 9.81 31.83
C TRP A 218 9.72 8.28 32.03
N LEU A 219 8.84 7.58 31.31
CA LEU A 219 8.77 6.11 31.36
C LEU A 219 9.64 5.44 30.32
N ALA A 220 9.71 6.02 29.12
CA ALA A 220 10.53 5.57 28.01
C ALA A 220 10.99 6.78 27.21
N ASP A 221 12.06 6.64 26.45
CA ASP A 221 12.53 7.65 25.52
C ASP A 221 12.46 7.12 24.08
N ALA A 222 12.25 8.02 23.12
CA ALA A 222 12.22 7.68 21.71
C ALA A 222 13.64 7.74 21.12
N PRO A 223 14.00 6.86 20.18
CA PRO A 223 15.20 7.04 19.37
C PRO A 223 15.18 8.41 18.68
N ARG A 224 16.20 9.24 18.90
CA ARG A 224 16.22 10.62 18.38
C ARG A 224 16.89 10.74 17.01
N ALA A 225 17.70 9.74 16.63
CA ALA A 225 18.43 9.79 15.38
C ALA A 225 17.47 9.87 14.18
N GLY A 226 17.57 10.94 13.42
CA GLY A 226 16.74 11.20 12.23
C GLY A 226 15.27 11.57 12.50
N LEU A 227 14.76 11.45 13.73
CA LEU A 227 13.34 11.67 14.02
C LEU A 227 12.88 13.11 13.76
N ASP A 228 13.67 14.10 14.22
CA ASP A 228 13.34 15.51 14.03
C ASP A 228 13.42 15.90 12.53
N ALA A 229 14.39 15.36 11.80
CA ALA A 229 14.51 15.58 10.36
C ALA A 229 13.35 14.95 9.58
N ALA A 230 12.98 13.71 9.93
CA ALA A 230 11.84 13.02 9.33
C ALA A 230 10.53 13.78 9.56
N ARG A 231 10.31 14.24 10.80
CA ARG A 231 9.15 15.06 11.15
C ARG A 231 9.12 16.39 10.40
N ALA A 232 10.25 17.10 10.35
CA ALA A 232 10.38 18.35 9.60
C ALA A 232 10.04 18.14 8.13
N ARG A 233 10.51 17.04 7.53
CA ARG A 233 10.22 16.71 6.14
C ARG A 233 8.72 16.49 5.89
N LEU A 234 8.02 15.74 6.74
CA LEU A 234 6.57 15.57 6.61
C LEU A 234 5.81 16.89 6.79
N LEU A 235 6.27 17.78 7.67
CA LEU A 235 5.69 19.13 7.81
C LEU A 235 5.92 19.98 6.55
N ASP A 236 7.10 19.89 5.92
CA ASP A 236 7.39 20.63 4.69
C ASP A 236 6.51 20.16 3.53
N VAL A 237 6.30 18.83 3.40
CA VAL A 237 5.37 18.25 2.42
C VAL A 237 3.93 18.69 2.69
N ARG A 238 3.50 18.68 3.95
CA ARG A 238 2.18 19.15 4.37
C ARG A 238 1.96 20.63 4.05
N ASP A 239 2.94 21.46 4.32
CA ASP A 239 2.88 22.90 4.01
C ASP A 239 2.78 23.13 2.51
N ALA A 240 3.57 22.43 1.70
CA ALA A 240 3.50 22.49 0.24
C ALA A 240 2.12 22.04 -0.27
N LEU A 241 1.57 20.95 0.29
CA LEU A 241 0.23 20.45 -0.02
C LEU A 241 -0.85 21.48 0.29
N HIS A 242 -0.79 22.15 1.45
CA HIS A 242 -1.71 23.24 1.81
C HIS A 242 -1.63 24.45 0.87
N LEU A 243 -0.42 24.77 0.39
CA LEU A 243 -0.20 25.89 -0.53
C LEU A 243 -0.69 25.58 -1.94
N VAL A 244 -0.51 24.34 -2.40
CA VAL A 244 -0.95 23.86 -3.72
C VAL A 244 -2.47 23.76 -3.76
N THR A 245 -3.06 23.09 -2.78
CA THR A 245 -4.51 22.83 -2.77
C THR A 245 -5.36 24.01 -2.30
N GLY A 246 -4.76 24.94 -1.56
CA GLY A 246 -5.50 25.99 -0.86
C GLY A 246 -6.39 25.49 0.28
N ARG A 247 -6.25 24.22 0.71
CA ARG A 247 -7.11 23.52 1.70
C ARG A 247 -6.30 22.99 2.87
N ALA A 248 -6.98 22.78 3.99
CA ALA A 248 -6.44 22.09 5.17
C ALA A 248 -6.54 20.56 4.99
N THR A 249 -5.84 20.02 4.00
CA THR A 249 -5.84 18.57 3.73
C THR A 249 -4.51 17.95 4.11
N ASP A 250 -4.56 16.78 4.76
CA ASP A 250 -3.38 16.01 5.14
C ASP A 250 -3.18 14.80 4.21
N ARG A 251 -4.13 14.51 3.29
CA ARG A 251 -4.06 13.44 2.29
C ARG A 251 -3.36 13.93 1.04
N LEU A 252 -2.22 13.34 0.72
CA LEU A 252 -1.42 13.60 -0.47
C LEU A 252 -1.99 12.82 -1.67
N ALA A 253 -3.04 13.34 -2.29
CA ALA A 253 -3.73 12.70 -3.41
C ALA A 253 -2.85 12.66 -4.68
N LEU A 254 -3.06 11.65 -5.54
CA LEU A 254 -2.24 11.42 -6.74
C LEU A 254 -2.12 12.65 -7.63
N GLN A 255 -3.24 13.37 -7.81
CA GLN A 255 -3.29 14.55 -8.67
C GLN A 255 -2.49 15.75 -8.15
N GLU A 256 -2.16 15.78 -6.85
CA GLU A 256 -1.43 16.89 -6.22
C GLU A 256 0.08 16.62 -6.14
N GLN A 257 0.51 15.37 -6.33
CA GLN A 257 1.87 14.92 -6.03
C GLN A 257 2.94 15.62 -6.87
N ASP A 258 2.70 15.77 -8.18
CA ASP A 258 3.69 16.42 -9.06
C ASP A 258 3.84 17.91 -8.76
N GLU A 259 2.74 18.62 -8.46
CA GLU A 259 2.79 20.04 -8.11
C GLU A 259 3.44 20.26 -6.74
N VAL A 260 3.15 19.37 -5.76
CA VAL A 260 3.81 19.38 -4.45
C VAL A 260 5.31 19.09 -4.59
N ALA A 261 5.69 18.11 -5.45
CA ALA A 261 7.08 17.80 -5.73
C ALA A 261 7.82 19.01 -6.32
N ALA A 262 7.24 19.64 -7.35
CA ALA A 262 7.80 20.83 -7.99
C ALA A 262 8.00 21.98 -6.99
N ARG A 263 7.02 22.22 -6.11
CA ARG A 263 7.10 23.27 -5.09
C ARG A 263 8.21 23.00 -4.05
N LEU A 264 8.53 21.75 -3.82
CA LEU A 264 9.64 21.34 -2.92
C LEU A 264 10.99 21.22 -3.65
N GLY A 265 11.05 21.52 -4.95
CA GLY A 265 12.25 21.41 -5.76
C GLY A 265 12.67 19.95 -6.03
N LEU A 266 11.72 19.00 -5.96
CA LEU A 266 11.94 17.60 -6.26
C LEU A 266 11.68 17.32 -7.74
N LEU A 267 12.32 16.25 -8.25
CA LEU A 267 12.25 15.87 -9.66
C LEU A 267 10.82 15.53 -10.12
N ASP A 268 10.14 14.71 -9.33
CA ASP A 268 8.83 14.13 -9.67
C ASP A 268 8.10 13.60 -8.42
N ALA A 269 6.88 13.16 -8.63
CA ALA A 269 6.05 12.55 -7.59
C ALA A 269 6.66 11.28 -6.97
N ASP A 270 7.43 10.49 -7.72
CA ASP A 270 8.09 9.29 -7.18
C ASP A 270 9.20 9.67 -6.19
N THR A 271 9.95 10.72 -6.50
CA THR A 271 10.96 11.28 -5.60
C THR A 271 10.31 11.84 -4.33
N LEU A 272 9.19 12.55 -4.46
CA LEU A 272 8.40 13.03 -3.33
C LEU A 272 7.94 11.88 -2.43
N LEU A 273 7.32 10.85 -2.99
CA LEU A 273 6.83 9.70 -2.23
C LEU A 273 7.98 8.95 -1.54
N ARG A 274 9.13 8.78 -2.20
CA ARG A 274 10.31 8.16 -1.58
C ARG A 274 10.78 8.91 -0.34
N GLU A 275 10.76 10.23 -0.38
CA GLU A 275 11.12 11.06 0.77
C GLU A 275 10.11 10.95 1.90
N VAL A 276 8.83 10.96 1.56
CA VAL A 276 7.71 10.75 2.50
C VAL A 276 7.82 9.37 3.16
N TYR A 277 8.04 8.31 2.37
CA TYR A 277 8.16 6.95 2.89
C TYR A 277 9.40 6.76 3.77
N ARG A 278 10.53 7.36 3.39
CA ARG A 278 11.73 7.37 4.24
C ARG A 278 11.44 8.01 5.60
N ALA A 279 10.81 9.18 5.61
CA ALA A 279 10.45 9.86 6.84
C ALA A 279 9.46 9.05 7.68
N ALA A 280 8.45 8.45 7.04
CA ALA A 280 7.47 7.61 7.70
C ALA A 280 8.08 6.37 8.34
N ARG A 281 9.04 5.69 7.70
CA ARG A 281 9.72 4.52 8.27
C ARG A 281 10.58 4.89 9.47
N VAL A 282 11.26 6.03 9.45
CA VAL A 282 12.00 6.52 10.63
C VAL A 282 11.06 6.75 11.81
N ILE A 283 9.93 7.43 11.60
CA ILE A 283 8.94 7.68 12.66
C ILE A 283 8.29 6.37 13.10
N GLY A 284 7.90 5.50 12.18
CA GLY A 284 7.26 4.22 12.45
C GLY A 284 8.16 3.28 13.25
N TYR A 285 9.42 3.15 12.86
CA TYR A 285 10.42 2.35 13.61
C TYR A 285 10.68 2.93 15.01
N ALA A 286 10.85 4.26 15.12
CA ALA A 286 10.99 4.91 16.42
C ALA A 286 9.76 4.66 17.32
N ALA A 287 8.55 4.71 16.75
CA ALA A 287 7.32 4.41 17.49
C ALA A 287 7.28 2.96 17.98
N GLU A 288 7.62 2.00 17.12
CA GLU A 288 7.64 0.59 17.48
C GLU A 288 8.63 0.29 18.61
N VAL A 289 9.87 0.78 18.50
CA VAL A 289 10.88 0.63 19.55
C VAL A 289 10.40 1.25 20.88
N THR A 290 9.84 2.46 20.81
CA THR A 290 9.36 3.19 22.00
C THR A 290 8.20 2.48 22.68
N TRP A 291 7.26 1.92 21.91
CA TRP A 291 6.13 1.17 22.49
C TRP A 291 6.58 -0.16 23.12
N ARG A 292 7.54 -0.87 22.52
CA ARG A 292 8.14 -2.08 23.14
C ARG A 292 8.81 -1.74 24.46
N GLU A 293 9.62 -0.70 24.50
CA GLU A 293 10.26 -0.22 25.72
C GLU A 293 9.24 0.19 26.78
N THR A 294 8.23 0.96 26.39
CA THR A 294 7.13 1.37 27.29
C THR A 294 6.43 0.14 27.89
N ALA A 295 6.10 -0.85 27.07
CA ALA A 295 5.47 -2.09 27.54
C ALA A 295 6.39 -2.86 28.51
N ARG A 296 7.70 -2.91 28.23
CA ARG A 296 8.71 -3.53 29.11
C ARG A 296 8.75 -2.87 30.47
N VAL A 297 8.85 -1.53 30.52
CA VAL A 297 8.88 -0.75 31.77
C VAL A 297 7.58 -0.93 32.57
N LEU A 298 6.43 -0.92 31.90
CA LEU A 298 5.14 -1.10 32.57
C LEU A 298 5.00 -2.52 33.17
N ARG A 299 5.47 -3.56 32.46
CA ARG A 299 5.50 -4.94 32.98
C ARG A 299 6.42 -5.05 34.20
N SER A 300 7.61 -4.48 34.17
CA SER A 300 8.56 -4.52 35.28
C SER A 300 8.05 -3.81 36.52
N ARG A 301 7.29 -2.70 36.38
CA ARG A 301 6.63 -1.98 37.48
C ARG A 301 5.51 -2.78 38.10
N ARG A 302 4.72 -3.52 37.32
CA ARG A 302 3.65 -4.41 37.82
C ARG A 302 4.22 -5.65 38.56
N ALA A 303 5.33 -6.18 38.11
CA ALA A 303 5.98 -7.34 38.70
C ALA A 303 6.68 -7.05 40.02
N ARG A 304 6.94 -5.78 40.39
CA ARG A 304 7.49 -5.42 41.69
C ARG A 304 6.37 -5.49 42.75
N PRO A 305 6.36 -6.54 43.66
CA PRO A 305 5.39 -6.54 44.77
C PRO A 305 5.62 -5.29 45.63
N ARG A 306 4.54 -4.64 46.07
CA ARG A 306 4.54 -3.63 47.14
C ARG A 306 5.02 -4.35 48.39
N ARG A 307 6.31 -4.37 48.64
CA ARG A 307 6.86 -4.87 49.90
C ARG A 307 6.61 -3.80 50.96
N LEU A 308 5.52 -3.96 51.74
CA LEU A 308 5.51 -3.50 53.14
C LEU A 308 6.58 -4.32 53.88
N GLY A 309 7.55 -3.62 54.41
CA GLY A 309 8.67 -3.97 55.21
C GLY A 309 8.70 -5.37 55.83
N ILE A 310 9.67 -6.16 55.39
CA ILE A 310 10.54 -7.05 56.19
C ILE A 310 11.55 -7.59 55.14
N PRO A 311 12.88 -7.46 55.32
CA PRO A 311 13.85 -8.08 54.42
C PRO A 311 13.98 -9.57 54.76
N LEU A 312 13.18 -10.42 54.13
CA LEU A 312 13.48 -11.83 54.07
C LEU A 312 14.63 -12.00 53.07
N ARG A 313 15.82 -12.32 53.55
CA ARG A 313 16.91 -12.89 52.80
C ARG A 313 16.40 -14.18 52.14
N GLY A 314 16.09 -14.09 50.89
CA GLY A 314 15.67 -15.24 50.13
C GLY A 314 15.64 -14.87 48.63
N ARG A 315 16.64 -15.30 47.90
CA ARG A 315 16.79 -15.34 46.43
C ARG A 315 16.33 -14.05 45.75
N GLY A 316 17.26 -13.10 45.60
CA GLY A 316 17.25 -12.13 44.54
C GLY A 316 17.05 -12.91 43.24
N GLY A 317 16.02 -12.53 42.46
CA GLY A 317 15.94 -12.97 41.07
C GLY A 317 17.30 -12.66 40.47
N ALA A 318 17.96 -13.65 39.89
CA ALA A 318 19.20 -13.47 39.15
C ALA A 318 19.02 -12.30 38.16
N PRO A 319 20.06 -11.48 37.94
CA PRO A 319 20.03 -10.52 36.83
C PRO A 319 19.64 -11.31 35.57
N GLY A 320 18.61 -10.86 34.83
CA GLY A 320 17.87 -11.61 33.82
C GLY A 320 18.74 -12.61 33.10
N GLU A 321 18.35 -13.89 33.22
CA GLU A 321 19.06 -15.01 32.64
C GLU A 321 19.19 -14.77 31.14
N ARG A 322 20.40 -14.82 30.59
CA ARG A 322 20.65 -14.67 29.15
C ARG A 322 20.59 -16.02 28.50
N THR A 323 19.55 -16.26 27.70
CA THR A 323 19.38 -17.54 27.00
C THR A 323 20.12 -17.50 25.68
N PRO A 324 21.05 -18.44 25.42
CA PRO A 324 21.74 -18.51 24.11
C PRO A 324 20.74 -18.77 22.98
N LEU A 325 20.84 -17.97 21.89
CA LEU A 325 20.07 -18.17 20.66
C LEU A 325 20.97 -18.69 19.53
N ALA A 326 22.16 -18.10 19.38
CA ALA A 326 23.17 -18.50 18.42
C ALA A 326 24.54 -18.03 18.91
N ASP A 327 25.61 -18.39 18.19
CA ASP A 327 26.95 -17.92 18.53
C ASP A 327 27.01 -16.36 18.48
N GLY A 328 27.41 -15.76 19.58
CA GLY A 328 27.44 -14.32 19.77
C GLY A 328 26.06 -13.64 19.99
N VAL A 329 24.95 -14.40 20.07
CA VAL A 329 23.58 -13.86 20.21
C VAL A 329 22.84 -14.54 21.36
N VAL A 330 22.20 -13.74 22.21
CA VAL A 330 21.43 -14.23 23.37
C VAL A 330 20.11 -13.48 23.48
N GLU A 331 19.12 -14.14 24.05
CA GLU A 331 17.91 -13.47 24.52
C GLU A 331 18.18 -12.74 25.82
N HIS A 332 17.65 -11.53 25.94
CA HIS A 332 17.64 -10.77 27.18
C HIS A 332 16.44 -9.83 27.22
N GLU A 333 15.60 -9.98 28.23
CA GLU A 333 14.41 -9.15 28.46
C GLU A 333 13.42 -9.13 27.28
N GLY A 334 13.33 -10.21 26.51
CA GLY A 334 12.42 -10.33 25.36
C GLY A 334 12.96 -9.71 24.09
N GLU A 335 14.27 -9.47 24.00
CA GLU A 335 14.94 -9.00 22.79
C GLU A 335 16.16 -9.89 22.49
N ALA A 336 16.51 -10.04 21.22
CA ALA A 336 17.78 -10.62 20.81
C ALA A 336 18.87 -9.54 20.91
N VAL A 337 19.88 -9.83 21.72
CA VAL A 337 21.01 -8.93 22.00
C VAL A 337 22.34 -9.63 21.73
N LEU A 338 23.41 -8.85 21.55
CA LEU A 338 24.75 -9.42 21.42
C LEU A 338 25.23 -9.99 22.75
N ALA A 339 25.82 -11.18 22.71
CA ALA A 339 26.50 -11.77 23.85
C ALA A 339 27.70 -10.90 24.28
N ARG A 340 28.08 -10.94 25.55
CA ARG A 340 29.26 -10.18 26.06
C ARG A 340 30.57 -10.61 25.41
N THR A 341 30.61 -11.80 24.91
CA THR A 341 31.76 -12.41 24.22
C THR A 341 31.76 -12.12 22.73
N ALA A 342 30.68 -11.61 22.17
CA ALA A 342 30.60 -11.28 20.76
C ALA A 342 31.66 -10.25 20.36
N ARG A 343 32.20 -10.41 19.17
CA ARG A 343 33.21 -9.52 18.57
C ARG A 343 32.76 -9.08 17.18
N PRO A 344 31.78 -8.17 17.10
CA PRO A 344 31.22 -7.76 15.82
C PRO A 344 32.27 -7.26 14.82
N GLU A 345 33.34 -6.64 15.33
CA GLU A 345 34.45 -6.12 14.53
C GLU A 345 35.33 -7.20 13.85
N ARG A 346 35.12 -8.49 14.19
CA ARG A 346 35.84 -9.63 13.64
C ARG A 346 34.97 -10.64 12.93
N ASP A 347 33.65 -10.46 13.00
CA ASP A 347 32.69 -11.42 12.50
C ASP A 347 31.72 -10.77 11.50
N PRO A 348 32.02 -10.87 10.19
CA PRO A 348 31.19 -10.28 9.15
C PRO A 348 29.81 -10.96 9.02
N VAL A 349 29.65 -12.19 9.53
CA VAL A 349 28.41 -12.97 9.45
C VAL A 349 27.47 -12.64 10.62
N LEU A 350 27.99 -12.12 11.72
CA LEU A 350 27.20 -11.86 12.93
C LEU A 350 25.92 -11.03 12.69
N PRO A 351 25.86 -10.02 11.80
CA PRO A 351 24.62 -9.32 11.52
C PRO A 351 23.50 -10.24 11.00
N LEU A 352 23.80 -11.13 10.06
CA LEU A 352 22.84 -12.10 9.52
C LEU A 352 22.51 -13.20 10.52
N ARG A 353 23.51 -13.71 11.26
CA ARG A 353 23.30 -14.71 12.31
C ARG A 353 22.39 -14.17 13.41
N ALA A 354 22.60 -12.92 13.84
CA ALA A 354 21.75 -12.28 14.84
C ALA A 354 20.33 -12.08 14.34
N ALA A 355 20.17 -11.67 13.09
CA ALA A 355 18.88 -11.51 12.46
C ALA A 355 18.13 -12.85 12.33
N ALA A 356 18.80 -13.88 11.83
CA ALA A 356 18.23 -15.24 11.72
C ALA A 356 17.79 -15.79 13.08
N ALA A 357 18.67 -15.69 14.09
CA ALA A 357 18.38 -16.15 15.45
C ALA A 357 17.19 -15.38 16.08
N ALA A 358 17.12 -14.08 15.89
CA ALA A 358 16.02 -13.24 16.37
C ALA A 358 14.69 -13.65 15.71
N ALA A 359 14.66 -13.77 14.38
CA ALA A 359 13.46 -14.15 13.64
C ALA A 359 13.00 -15.59 13.97
N GLN A 360 13.91 -16.54 14.12
CA GLN A 360 13.57 -17.92 14.51
C GLN A 360 13.00 -18.01 15.93
N ALA A 361 13.43 -17.14 16.83
CA ALA A 361 12.93 -17.08 18.20
C ALA A 361 11.69 -16.19 18.36
N ASP A 362 11.19 -15.60 17.26
CA ASP A 362 10.10 -14.59 17.26
C ASP A 362 10.41 -13.43 18.23
N LEU A 363 11.66 -12.96 18.21
CA LEU A 363 12.14 -11.88 19.04
C LEU A 363 12.59 -10.69 18.16
N PRO A 364 12.31 -9.45 18.57
CA PRO A 364 12.88 -8.29 17.92
C PRO A 364 14.38 -8.19 18.22
N LEU A 365 15.16 -7.71 17.25
CA LEU A 365 16.52 -7.27 17.51
C LEU A 365 16.54 -6.02 18.39
N SER A 366 17.40 -6.01 19.40
CA SER A 366 17.63 -4.85 20.22
C SER A 366 18.21 -3.69 19.37
N PRO A 367 17.68 -2.45 19.46
CA PRO A 367 18.22 -1.30 18.72
C PRO A 367 19.69 -1.03 19.01
N HIS A 368 20.13 -1.37 20.23
CA HIS A 368 21.56 -1.27 20.59
C HIS A 368 22.41 -2.29 19.83
N ALA A 369 21.93 -3.51 19.72
CA ALA A 369 22.63 -4.57 18.99
C ALA A 369 22.75 -4.22 17.49
N VAL A 370 21.66 -3.76 16.87
CA VAL A 370 21.65 -3.39 15.43
C VAL A 370 22.62 -2.23 15.17
N ARG A 371 22.60 -1.18 16.00
CA ARG A 371 23.54 -0.05 15.87
C ARG A 371 24.98 -0.45 16.06
N ALA A 372 25.26 -1.33 17.03
CA ALA A 372 26.60 -1.85 17.24
C ALA A 372 27.09 -2.65 16.03
N LEU A 373 26.25 -3.52 15.47
CA LEU A 373 26.52 -4.27 14.25
C LEU A 373 26.76 -3.35 13.05
N ALA A 374 25.90 -2.37 12.86
CA ALA A 374 26.06 -1.39 11.77
C ALA A 374 27.35 -0.57 11.86
N ALA A 375 27.73 -0.20 13.09
CA ALA A 375 28.91 0.61 13.31
C ALA A 375 30.23 -0.17 13.19
N THR A 376 30.25 -1.47 13.52
CA THR A 376 31.51 -2.19 13.74
C THR A 376 31.69 -3.43 12.86
N ALA A 377 30.63 -4.08 12.38
CA ALA A 377 30.77 -5.30 11.59
C ALA A 377 31.43 -5.01 10.24
N PRO A 378 32.48 -5.77 9.86
CA PRO A 378 33.11 -5.62 8.55
C PRO A 378 32.15 -6.10 7.44
N PRO A 379 32.38 -5.69 6.19
CA PRO A 379 31.62 -6.18 5.07
C PRO A 379 31.81 -7.70 4.88
N LEU A 380 30.76 -8.35 4.39
CA LEU A 380 30.83 -9.77 4.02
C LEU A 380 31.82 -9.96 2.87
N PRO A 381 32.66 -11.02 2.90
CA PRO A 381 33.49 -11.36 1.76
C PRO A 381 32.65 -11.77 0.55
N VAL A 382 33.17 -11.56 -0.64
CA VAL A 382 32.52 -11.96 -1.89
C VAL A 382 33.36 -13.02 -2.59
N PRO A 383 32.80 -14.20 -2.91
CA PRO A 383 31.43 -14.65 -2.60
C PRO A 383 31.21 -14.86 -1.09
N TRP A 384 29.93 -14.77 -0.66
CA TRP A 384 29.58 -14.98 0.74
C TRP A 384 29.94 -16.39 1.20
N PRO A 385 30.38 -16.58 2.45
CA PRO A 385 30.53 -17.91 3.05
C PRO A 385 29.15 -18.58 3.17
N ALA A 386 29.13 -19.91 3.17
CA ALA A 386 27.90 -20.70 3.26
C ALA A 386 27.05 -20.30 4.47
N GLU A 387 27.69 -20.06 5.63
CA GLU A 387 27.01 -19.64 6.85
C GLU A 387 26.21 -18.33 6.67
N ALA A 388 26.76 -17.35 5.95
CA ALA A 388 26.04 -16.08 5.71
C ALA A 388 24.81 -16.31 4.81
N ARG A 389 24.94 -17.11 3.77
CA ARG A 389 23.84 -17.49 2.89
C ARG A 389 22.77 -18.25 3.66
N GLU A 390 23.16 -19.25 4.45
CA GLU A 390 22.24 -20.03 5.29
C GLU A 390 21.52 -19.15 6.31
N ALA A 391 22.21 -18.22 6.95
CA ALA A 391 21.59 -17.26 7.86
C ALA A 391 20.57 -16.36 7.16
N LEU A 392 20.87 -15.89 5.93
CA LEU A 392 19.90 -15.15 5.13
C LEU A 392 18.65 -15.98 4.81
N ILE A 393 18.84 -17.23 4.34
CA ILE A 393 17.72 -18.15 4.03
C ILE A 393 16.90 -18.43 5.29
N THR A 394 17.54 -18.64 6.43
CA THR A 394 16.88 -18.84 7.73
C THR A 394 16.03 -17.62 8.11
N LEU A 395 16.57 -16.42 7.94
CA LEU A 395 15.82 -15.16 8.18
C LEU A 395 14.58 -15.07 7.28
N LEU A 396 14.75 -15.27 5.97
CA LEU A 396 13.66 -15.19 5.00
C LEU A 396 12.60 -16.27 5.22
N GLY A 397 13.03 -17.47 5.66
CA GLY A 397 12.14 -18.59 5.97
C GLY A 397 11.39 -18.48 7.30
N ALA A 398 11.67 -17.47 8.13
CA ALA A 398 10.98 -17.27 9.40
C ALA A 398 9.55 -16.70 9.25
N GLY A 399 9.09 -16.43 8.02
CA GLY A 399 7.75 -15.92 7.77
C GLY A 399 7.54 -14.52 8.34
N ALA A 400 6.40 -14.28 9.00
CA ALA A 400 6.07 -12.97 9.53
C ALA A 400 7.06 -12.45 10.59
N ALA A 401 7.72 -13.33 11.33
CA ALA A 401 8.73 -12.96 12.32
C ALA A 401 9.99 -12.32 11.68
N ALA A 402 10.21 -12.51 10.38
CA ALA A 402 11.28 -11.83 9.66
C ALA A 402 11.06 -10.32 9.51
N LEU A 403 9.81 -9.84 9.45
CA LEU A 403 9.47 -8.45 9.15
C LEU A 403 10.07 -7.43 10.14
N PRO A 404 9.82 -7.53 11.46
CA PRO A 404 10.37 -6.58 12.40
C PRO A 404 11.89 -6.62 12.48
N VAL A 405 12.49 -7.79 12.22
CA VAL A 405 13.95 -7.94 12.16
C VAL A 405 14.53 -7.29 10.93
N TRP A 406 13.90 -7.47 9.77
CA TRP A 406 14.29 -6.82 8.52
C TRP A 406 14.19 -5.29 8.63
N GLU A 407 13.09 -4.76 9.18
CA GLU A 407 12.93 -3.33 9.42
C GLU A 407 14.02 -2.77 10.36
N ALA A 408 14.44 -3.53 11.36
CA ALA A 408 15.53 -3.13 12.22
C ALA A 408 16.89 -3.05 11.48
N LEU A 409 17.18 -4.02 10.58
CA LEU A 409 18.36 -3.96 9.72
C LEU A 409 18.30 -2.79 8.74
N GLU A 410 17.11 -2.52 8.17
CA GLU A 410 16.85 -1.40 7.26
C GLU A 410 17.07 -0.04 7.94
N ALA A 411 16.66 0.11 9.20
CA ALA A 411 16.79 1.35 9.95
C ALA A 411 18.26 1.79 10.12
N GLU A 412 19.19 0.86 10.06
CA GLU A 412 20.65 1.10 10.20
C GLU A 412 21.42 0.79 8.89
N ASP A 413 20.74 0.82 7.73
CA ASP A 413 21.27 0.62 6.38
C ASP A 413 22.03 -0.71 6.15
N LEU A 414 21.86 -1.69 7.04
CA LEU A 414 22.55 -2.98 6.95
C LEU A 414 22.11 -3.78 5.71
N VAL A 415 20.84 -3.73 5.34
CA VAL A 415 20.33 -4.42 4.14
C VAL A 415 21.01 -3.89 2.89
N THR A 416 21.06 -2.58 2.71
CA THR A 416 21.68 -1.95 1.53
C THR A 416 23.20 -2.20 1.49
N ARG A 417 23.87 -2.31 2.64
CA ARG A 417 25.29 -2.68 2.71
C ARG A 417 25.55 -4.13 2.25
N MET A 418 24.65 -5.06 2.55
CA MET A 418 24.71 -6.45 2.15
C MET A 418 24.27 -6.66 0.70
N LEU A 419 23.22 -5.97 0.29
CA LEU A 419 22.57 -6.04 -1.02
C LEU A 419 22.55 -4.64 -1.67
N PRO A 420 23.61 -4.20 -2.36
CA PRO A 420 23.72 -2.84 -2.87
C PRO A 420 22.60 -2.45 -3.85
N ASP A 421 22.12 -3.38 -4.70
CA ASP A 421 21.04 -3.15 -5.66
C ASP A 421 19.70 -2.87 -4.97
N TRP A 422 19.55 -3.25 -3.70
CA TRP A 422 18.40 -2.94 -2.87
C TRP A 422 18.12 -1.43 -2.76
N ALA A 423 19.14 -0.59 -2.83
CA ALA A 423 19.01 0.87 -2.77
C ALA A 423 18.06 1.43 -3.83
N ARG A 424 17.91 0.76 -4.97
CA ARG A 424 17.06 1.23 -6.07
C ARG A 424 15.59 0.90 -5.87
N VAL A 425 15.29 -0.20 -5.21
CA VAL A 425 13.91 -0.61 -4.90
C VAL A 425 13.43 -0.08 -3.55
N ARG A 426 14.35 0.30 -2.68
CA ARG A 426 14.07 0.84 -1.35
C ARG A 426 13.19 2.08 -1.43
N PHE A 427 12.08 2.08 -0.68
CA PHE A 427 11.07 3.16 -0.66
C PHE A 427 10.43 3.44 -2.02
N ARG A 428 10.53 2.56 -2.99
CA ARG A 428 9.99 2.80 -4.32
C ARG A 428 8.48 2.61 -4.33
N PRO A 429 7.67 3.62 -4.75
CA PRO A 429 6.23 3.47 -4.90
C PRO A 429 5.88 2.49 -6.02
N GLN A 430 4.75 1.81 -5.89
CA GLN A 430 4.14 1.01 -6.95
C GLN A 430 2.82 1.68 -7.35
N ARG A 431 2.78 2.27 -8.55
CA ARG A 431 1.65 3.09 -8.99
C ARG A 431 0.40 2.32 -9.40
N ASN A 432 0.52 1.02 -9.64
CA ASN A 432 -0.65 0.20 -9.90
C ASN A 432 -1.38 -0.07 -8.58
N ALA A 433 -2.65 0.32 -8.51
CA ALA A 433 -3.51 0.24 -7.31
C ALA A 433 -3.73 -1.19 -6.78
N VAL A 434 -3.37 -2.23 -7.55
CA VAL A 434 -3.41 -3.62 -7.09
C VAL A 434 -2.36 -3.90 -6.03
N HIS A 435 -1.24 -3.16 -6.05
CA HIS A 435 -0.16 -3.34 -5.09
C HIS A 435 -0.45 -2.61 -3.78
N ARG A 436 -0.35 -3.35 -2.69
CA ARG A 436 -0.52 -2.83 -1.33
C ARG A 436 0.74 -2.15 -0.78
N TRP A 437 1.93 -2.55 -1.27
CA TRP A 437 3.22 -2.23 -0.68
C TRP A 437 4.15 -1.48 -1.64
N THR A 438 5.14 -0.78 -1.11
CA THR A 438 6.34 -0.34 -1.84
C THR A 438 7.09 -1.56 -2.38
N VAL A 439 7.93 -1.37 -3.41
CA VAL A 439 8.65 -2.51 -4.04
C VAL A 439 9.48 -3.28 -3.02
N ASP A 440 10.28 -2.59 -2.19
CA ASP A 440 11.10 -3.22 -1.15
C ASP A 440 10.27 -4.00 -0.13
N ARG A 441 9.15 -3.46 0.34
CA ARG A 441 8.28 -4.16 1.28
C ARG A 441 7.58 -5.34 0.60
N HIS A 442 7.15 -5.20 -0.64
CA HIS A 442 6.55 -6.28 -1.42
C HIS A 442 7.49 -7.48 -1.54
N LEU A 443 8.78 -7.25 -1.83
CA LEU A 443 9.78 -8.32 -1.89
C LEU A 443 9.88 -9.10 -0.57
N VAL A 444 9.89 -8.41 0.57
CA VAL A 444 9.93 -9.06 1.89
C VAL A 444 8.61 -9.77 2.20
N GLU A 445 7.46 -9.17 1.89
CA GLU A 445 6.15 -9.82 2.06
C GLU A 445 6.01 -11.07 1.16
N THR A 446 6.59 -11.04 -0.04
CA THR A 446 6.66 -12.22 -0.92
C THR A 446 7.47 -13.34 -0.25
N CYS A 447 8.58 -13.01 0.44
CA CYS A 447 9.31 -13.99 1.23
C CYS A 447 8.47 -14.57 2.38
N VAL A 448 7.67 -13.73 3.07
CA VAL A 448 6.76 -14.20 4.12
C VAL A 448 5.75 -15.21 3.57
N ARG A 449 5.18 -14.95 2.39
CA ARG A 449 4.26 -15.89 1.74
C ARG A 449 4.99 -17.15 1.25
N ALA A 450 6.15 -16.99 0.65
CA ALA A 450 6.99 -18.10 0.17
C ALA A 450 7.42 -19.04 1.30
N ALA A 451 7.66 -18.52 2.52
CA ALA A 451 8.01 -19.33 3.69
C ALA A 451 6.94 -20.40 4.00
N GLY A 452 5.64 -20.07 3.80
CA GLY A 452 4.55 -21.05 3.93
C GLY A 452 4.52 -22.13 2.84
N LEU A 453 5.21 -21.89 1.73
CA LEU A 453 5.22 -22.78 0.56
C LEU A 453 6.49 -23.64 0.46
N THR A 454 7.44 -23.48 1.38
CA THR A 454 8.77 -24.16 1.36
C THR A 454 8.69 -25.68 1.33
N ARG A 455 7.63 -26.28 1.91
CA ARG A 455 7.41 -27.74 1.91
C ARG A 455 6.91 -28.29 0.57
N ARG A 456 6.52 -27.43 -0.37
CA ARG A 456 5.99 -27.79 -1.68
C ARG A 456 7.06 -27.84 -2.77
N VAL A 457 8.29 -27.46 -2.45
CA VAL A 457 9.40 -27.37 -3.40
C VAL A 457 10.62 -28.15 -2.93
N GLY A 458 11.39 -28.71 -3.86
CA GLY A 458 12.63 -29.41 -3.56
C GLY A 458 13.78 -28.52 -3.12
N ARG A 459 13.74 -27.19 -3.42
CA ARG A 459 14.81 -26.20 -3.15
C ARG A 459 14.24 -24.93 -2.49
N PRO A 460 13.90 -24.99 -1.18
CA PRO A 460 13.37 -23.83 -0.44
C PRO A 460 14.30 -22.62 -0.45
N ASP A 461 15.59 -22.83 -0.45
CA ASP A 461 16.62 -21.80 -0.53
C ASP A 461 16.51 -20.97 -1.81
N LEU A 462 16.28 -21.62 -2.96
CA LEU A 462 16.07 -20.95 -4.22
C LEU A 462 14.72 -20.20 -4.26
N LEU A 463 13.65 -20.80 -3.72
CA LEU A 463 12.34 -20.15 -3.63
C LEU A 463 12.41 -18.83 -2.84
N LEU A 464 12.99 -18.86 -1.64
CA LEU A 464 13.10 -17.68 -0.77
C LEU A 464 14.01 -16.61 -1.37
N THR A 465 15.11 -17.03 -2.03
CA THR A 465 16.01 -16.09 -2.72
C THR A 465 15.31 -15.46 -3.94
N ALA A 466 14.58 -16.25 -4.74
CA ALA A 466 13.82 -15.76 -5.86
C ALA A 466 12.71 -14.80 -5.40
N ALA A 467 12.02 -15.10 -4.31
CA ALA A 467 11.01 -14.22 -3.70
C ALA A 467 11.60 -12.87 -3.30
N LEU A 468 12.82 -12.84 -2.75
CA LEU A 468 13.51 -11.59 -2.41
C LEU A 468 13.94 -10.77 -3.64
N LEU A 469 14.19 -11.42 -4.78
CA LEU A 469 14.82 -10.79 -5.93
C LEU A 469 13.89 -10.61 -7.14
N HIS A 470 12.68 -11.20 -7.18
CA HIS A 470 11.86 -11.26 -8.39
C HIS A 470 11.57 -9.90 -9.03
N ASP A 471 11.41 -8.87 -8.21
CA ASP A 471 11.12 -7.49 -8.63
C ASP A 471 12.29 -6.52 -8.44
N ILE A 472 13.50 -7.02 -8.20
CA ILE A 472 14.69 -6.17 -7.97
C ILE A 472 14.99 -5.26 -9.16
N GLY A 473 14.56 -5.65 -10.35
CA GLY A 473 14.73 -4.87 -11.58
C GLY A 473 13.82 -3.63 -11.69
N LYS A 474 12.78 -3.48 -10.85
CA LYS A 474 11.86 -2.32 -10.89
C LYS A 474 12.54 -0.96 -10.65
N GLY A 475 13.76 -0.95 -10.18
CA GLY A 475 14.56 0.27 -10.02
C GLY A 475 15.32 0.70 -11.28
N TRP A 476 15.28 -0.07 -12.37
CA TRP A 476 16.08 0.12 -13.56
C TRP A 476 15.21 0.49 -14.78
N PRO A 477 15.79 1.19 -15.79
CA PRO A 477 15.07 1.47 -17.03
C PRO A 477 14.75 0.18 -17.80
N GLY A 478 13.65 0.18 -18.56
CA GLY A 478 13.24 -0.91 -19.41
C GLY A 478 12.37 -1.96 -18.71
N ASP A 479 12.35 -3.17 -19.25
CA ASP A 479 11.62 -4.29 -18.69
C ASP A 479 12.27 -4.77 -17.38
N HIS A 480 11.53 -4.70 -16.28
CA HIS A 480 12.05 -5.05 -14.96
C HIS A 480 12.44 -6.52 -14.82
N SER A 481 11.80 -7.42 -15.57
CA SER A 481 12.13 -8.86 -15.53
C SER A 481 13.47 -9.12 -16.23
N VAL A 482 13.75 -8.39 -17.32
CA VAL A 482 15.05 -8.45 -18.03
C VAL A 482 16.16 -7.89 -17.15
N ALA A 483 15.93 -6.68 -16.59
CA ALA A 483 16.90 -6.06 -15.68
C ALA A 483 17.10 -6.92 -14.43
N GLY A 484 16.02 -7.46 -13.88
CA GLY A 484 16.02 -8.34 -12.72
C GLY A 484 16.84 -9.62 -12.94
N GLU A 485 16.73 -10.24 -14.13
CA GLU A 485 17.56 -11.41 -14.50
C GLU A 485 19.05 -11.10 -14.37
N VAL A 486 19.50 -9.98 -14.95
CA VAL A 486 20.93 -9.59 -14.94
C VAL A 486 21.41 -9.32 -13.52
N ILE A 487 20.64 -8.55 -12.73
CA ILE A 487 20.96 -8.24 -11.35
C ILE A 487 21.00 -9.52 -10.50
N THR A 488 20.05 -10.42 -10.70
CA THR A 488 19.97 -11.67 -9.95
C THR A 488 21.18 -12.58 -10.24
N ARG A 489 21.68 -12.63 -11.48
CA ARG A 489 22.90 -13.39 -11.80
C ARG A 489 24.10 -12.92 -10.98
N ASP A 490 24.32 -11.62 -10.90
CA ASP A 490 25.40 -11.04 -10.12
C ASP A 490 25.17 -11.24 -8.62
N THR A 491 23.98 -10.89 -8.14
CA THR A 491 23.65 -11.01 -6.72
C THR A 491 23.74 -12.45 -6.24
N ALA A 492 23.18 -13.42 -6.95
CA ALA A 492 23.21 -14.83 -6.56
C ALA A 492 24.65 -15.40 -6.55
N ALA A 493 25.48 -14.98 -7.53
CA ALA A 493 26.90 -15.34 -7.53
C ALA A 493 27.64 -14.73 -6.31
N ARG A 494 27.35 -13.48 -5.96
CA ARG A 494 27.89 -12.81 -4.75
C ARG A 494 27.44 -13.49 -3.46
N LEU A 495 26.18 -13.96 -3.42
CA LEU A 495 25.65 -14.75 -2.29
C LEU A 495 26.28 -16.15 -2.20
N GLY A 496 27.11 -16.56 -3.16
CA GLY A 496 27.84 -17.83 -3.15
C GLY A 496 27.02 -19.03 -3.64
N PHE A 497 25.97 -18.82 -4.45
CA PHE A 497 25.29 -19.90 -5.15
C PHE A 497 26.12 -20.49 -6.29
N GLY A 498 25.98 -21.79 -6.53
CA GLY A 498 26.62 -22.47 -7.66
C GLY A 498 26.07 -22.05 -9.02
N ARG A 499 26.78 -22.31 -10.10
CA ARG A 499 26.40 -21.86 -11.46
C ARG A 499 24.99 -22.31 -11.88
N GLN A 500 24.58 -23.52 -11.53
CA GLN A 500 23.26 -24.04 -11.85
C GLN A 500 22.17 -23.28 -11.08
N ASP A 501 22.37 -23.06 -9.78
CA ASP A 501 21.44 -22.32 -8.93
C ASP A 501 21.31 -20.87 -9.39
N VAL A 502 22.42 -20.22 -9.75
CA VAL A 502 22.42 -18.87 -10.35
C VAL A 502 21.58 -18.83 -11.63
N ALA A 503 21.70 -19.84 -12.50
CA ALA A 503 20.91 -19.90 -13.73
C ALA A 503 19.42 -20.11 -13.42
N THR A 504 19.09 -20.97 -12.46
CA THR A 504 17.70 -21.19 -12.02
C THR A 504 17.10 -19.92 -11.41
N LEU A 505 17.80 -19.26 -10.50
CA LEU A 505 17.33 -17.98 -9.89
C LEU A 505 17.10 -16.91 -10.95
N ALA A 506 18.01 -16.76 -11.90
CA ALA A 506 17.88 -15.81 -12.99
C ALA A 506 16.66 -16.11 -13.88
N LEU A 507 16.42 -17.40 -14.17
CA LEU A 507 15.24 -17.85 -14.91
C LEU A 507 13.95 -17.56 -14.14
N LEU A 508 13.91 -17.86 -12.86
CA LEU A 508 12.74 -17.58 -12.01
C LEU A 508 12.40 -16.11 -12.01
N VAL A 509 13.39 -15.24 -11.82
CA VAL A 509 13.20 -13.78 -11.85
C VAL A 509 12.79 -13.28 -13.24
N ARG A 510 13.42 -13.79 -14.30
CA ARG A 510 13.08 -13.45 -15.68
C ARG A 510 11.63 -13.78 -16.02
N HIS A 511 11.12 -14.89 -15.51
CA HIS A 511 9.83 -15.45 -15.89
C HIS A 511 8.82 -15.51 -14.75
N HIS A 512 8.99 -14.68 -13.68
CA HIS A 512 8.10 -14.74 -12.52
C HIS A 512 6.63 -14.46 -12.86
N LEU A 513 6.33 -13.70 -13.93
CA LEU A 513 4.98 -13.42 -14.41
C LEU A 513 4.43 -14.48 -15.39
N LEU A 514 5.29 -15.40 -15.90
CA LEU A 514 4.95 -16.32 -16.99
C LEU A 514 3.69 -17.14 -16.71
N LEU A 515 3.61 -17.79 -15.56
CA LEU A 515 2.47 -18.67 -15.25
C LEU A 515 1.18 -17.86 -15.08
N ALA A 516 1.21 -16.75 -14.37
CA ALA A 516 0.04 -15.89 -14.15
C ALA A 516 -0.47 -15.29 -15.47
N GLU A 517 0.42 -14.78 -16.29
CA GLU A 517 0.07 -14.21 -17.59
C GLU A 517 -0.43 -15.26 -18.57
N THR A 518 0.24 -16.40 -18.68
CA THR A 518 -0.19 -17.48 -19.57
C THR A 518 -1.54 -18.03 -19.16
N ALA A 519 -1.71 -18.33 -17.85
CA ALA A 519 -2.95 -18.91 -17.36
C ALA A 519 -4.17 -18.00 -17.55
N THR A 520 -3.98 -16.68 -17.48
CA THR A 520 -5.09 -15.73 -17.62
C THR A 520 -5.31 -15.19 -19.02
N ARG A 521 -4.29 -15.26 -19.90
CA ARG A 521 -4.33 -14.64 -21.24
C ARG A 521 -4.30 -15.64 -22.38
N ARG A 522 -3.94 -16.92 -22.13
CA ARG A 522 -3.80 -17.93 -23.17
C ARG A 522 -4.84 -19.04 -23.02
N ASP A 523 -5.14 -19.69 -24.15
CA ASP A 523 -5.96 -20.89 -24.15
C ASP A 523 -5.12 -22.08 -23.69
N LEU A 524 -5.45 -22.61 -22.51
CA LEU A 524 -4.73 -23.74 -21.91
C LEU A 524 -5.03 -25.07 -22.63
N SER A 525 -6.05 -25.12 -23.48
CA SER A 525 -6.34 -26.29 -24.32
C SER A 525 -5.50 -26.34 -25.59
N ASP A 526 -4.78 -25.25 -25.92
CA ASP A 526 -3.88 -25.21 -27.07
C ASP A 526 -2.53 -25.83 -26.69
N PRO A 527 -2.07 -26.89 -27.40
CA PRO A 527 -0.77 -27.51 -27.16
C PRO A 527 0.39 -26.53 -27.19
N ALA A 528 0.38 -25.57 -28.10
CA ALA A 528 1.43 -24.57 -28.25
C ALA A 528 1.62 -23.73 -26.98
N THR A 529 0.52 -23.42 -26.26
CA THR A 529 0.59 -22.70 -24.98
C THR A 529 1.36 -23.48 -23.91
N VAL A 530 1.10 -24.79 -23.82
CA VAL A 530 1.73 -25.66 -22.83
C VAL A 530 3.18 -25.93 -23.17
N GLU A 531 3.48 -26.20 -24.45
CA GLU A 531 4.83 -26.45 -24.98
C GLU A 531 5.74 -25.23 -24.80
N GLN A 532 5.22 -24.03 -25.05
CA GLN A 532 5.97 -22.79 -24.83
C GLN A 532 6.42 -22.66 -23.38
N VAL A 533 5.53 -22.89 -22.40
CA VAL A 533 5.90 -22.85 -20.98
C VAL A 533 6.88 -23.96 -20.63
N ALA A 534 6.65 -25.20 -21.10
CA ALA A 534 7.56 -26.33 -20.89
C ALA A 534 8.97 -26.05 -21.43
N GLY A 535 9.05 -25.42 -22.62
CA GLY A 535 10.33 -25.01 -23.23
C GLY A 535 11.10 -23.96 -22.43
N VAL A 536 10.40 -23.10 -21.68
CA VAL A 536 11.01 -22.10 -20.79
C VAL A 536 11.51 -22.76 -19.51
N VAL A 537 10.65 -23.51 -18.79
CA VAL A 537 10.98 -24.05 -17.47
C VAL A 537 11.89 -25.26 -17.52
N ARG A 538 11.79 -26.09 -18.57
CA ARG A 538 12.66 -27.22 -18.95
C ARG A 538 12.66 -28.42 -17.99
N ASP A 539 12.40 -28.27 -16.72
CA ASP A 539 12.39 -29.33 -15.72
C ASP A 539 11.31 -29.11 -14.67
N HIS A 540 10.97 -30.20 -13.97
CA HIS A 540 9.90 -30.22 -12.98
C HIS A 540 10.22 -29.38 -11.73
N GLY A 541 11.48 -29.40 -11.25
CA GLY A 541 11.90 -28.62 -10.08
C GLY A 541 11.80 -27.11 -10.32
N THR A 542 12.19 -26.65 -11.53
CA THR A 542 12.05 -25.25 -11.92
C THR A 542 10.56 -24.86 -12.03
N LEU A 543 9.69 -25.76 -12.52
CA LEU A 543 8.24 -25.54 -12.58
C LEU A 543 7.63 -25.39 -11.20
N GLU A 544 8.00 -26.27 -10.26
CA GLU A 544 7.54 -26.21 -8.87
C GLU A 544 7.94 -24.88 -8.19
N LEU A 545 9.20 -24.46 -8.38
CA LEU A 545 9.71 -23.20 -7.86
C LEU A 545 8.96 -21.99 -8.45
N LEU A 546 8.74 -21.99 -9.77
CA LEU A 546 8.04 -20.91 -10.44
C LEU A 546 6.57 -20.84 -10.02
N HIS A 547 5.91 -21.98 -9.83
CA HIS A 547 4.52 -22.03 -9.32
C HIS A 547 4.43 -21.46 -7.91
N ALA A 548 5.29 -21.91 -6.99
CA ALA A 548 5.32 -21.41 -5.62
C ALA A 548 5.66 -19.91 -5.55
N LEU A 549 6.58 -19.42 -6.40
CA LEU A 549 6.91 -18.01 -6.51
C LEU A 549 5.72 -17.19 -7.02
N THR A 550 5.03 -17.66 -8.06
CA THR A 550 3.84 -17.00 -8.62
C THR A 550 2.72 -16.85 -7.59
N GLU A 551 2.49 -17.89 -6.79
CA GLU A 551 1.50 -17.87 -5.71
C GLU A 551 1.91 -16.90 -4.60
N ALA A 552 3.18 -16.94 -4.16
CA ALA A 552 3.69 -16.07 -3.10
C ALA A 552 3.66 -14.59 -3.49
N ASP A 553 4.07 -14.26 -4.72
CA ASP A 553 4.03 -12.90 -5.26
C ASP A 553 2.59 -12.36 -5.34
N ALA A 554 1.68 -13.15 -5.90
CA ALA A 554 0.29 -12.74 -6.03
C ALA A 554 -0.40 -12.55 -4.65
N LEU A 555 -0.12 -13.40 -3.68
CA LEU A 555 -0.61 -13.25 -2.29
C LEU A 555 -0.04 -11.99 -1.60
N ALA A 556 1.22 -11.63 -1.89
CA ALA A 556 1.85 -10.44 -1.35
C ALA A 556 1.36 -9.15 -2.05
N THR A 557 0.98 -9.23 -3.31
CA THR A 557 0.44 -8.11 -4.09
C THR A 557 -0.88 -7.64 -3.51
N GLY A 558 -1.80 -8.57 -3.21
CA GLY A 558 -3.07 -8.27 -2.58
C GLY A 558 -4.18 -9.27 -2.94
N PRO A 559 -5.34 -9.22 -2.27
CA PRO A 559 -6.42 -10.21 -2.45
C PRO A 559 -6.97 -10.24 -3.88
N ALA A 560 -6.97 -9.12 -4.60
CA ALA A 560 -7.40 -9.07 -5.99
C ALA A 560 -6.42 -9.75 -6.97
N ALA A 561 -5.17 -9.96 -6.58
CA ALA A 561 -4.15 -10.59 -7.42
C ALA A 561 -4.23 -12.13 -7.37
N TRP A 562 -4.62 -12.74 -6.26
CA TRP A 562 -4.73 -14.18 -6.09
C TRP A 562 -6.14 -14.59 -5.66
N THR A 563 -7.01 -14.76 -6.64
CA THR A 563 -8.36 -15.31 -6.43
C THR A 563 -8.36 -16.82 -6.62
N SER A 564 -9.36 -17.53 -6.07
CA SER A 564 -9.54 -18.98 -6.26
C SER A 564 -9.56 -19.38 -7.74
N TRP A 565 -10.12 -18.51 -8.58
CA TRP A 565 -10.16 -18.72 -10.03
C TRP A 565 -8.76 -18.65 -10.65
N ARG A 566 -7.96 -17.62 -10.36
CA ARG A 566 -6.58 -17.51 -10.87
C ARG A 566 -5.72 -18.68 -10.40
N ALA A 567 -5.85 -19.05 -9.14
CA ALA A 567 -5.18 -20.22 -8.56
C ALA A 567 -5.53 -21.49 -9.36
N SER A 568 -6.81 -21.72 -9.69
CA SER A 568 -7.25 -22.89 -10.44
C SER A 568 -6.70 -22.93 -11.87
N LEU A 569 -6.64 -21.77 -12.55
CA LEU A 569 -6.06 -21.67 -13.89
C LEU A 569 -4.56 -21.95 -13.89
N VAL A 570 -3.83 -21.35 -12.95
CA VAL A 570 -2.39 -21.59 -12.80
C VAL A 570 -2.12 -23.07 -12.47
N ALA A 571 -2.89 -23.66 -11.57
CA ALA A 571 -2.77 -25.08 -11.22
C ALA A 571 -3.08 -26.00 -12.43
N ASP A 572 -4.07 -25.67 -13.27
CA ASP A 572 -4.35 -26.41 -14.50
C ASP A 572 -3.19 -26.34 -15.49
N LEU A 573 -2.65 -25.13 -15.73
CA LEU A 573 -1.48 -24.92 -16.56
C LEU A 573 -0.29 -25.75 -16.05
N VAL A 574 0.02 -25.65 -14.75
CA VAL A 574 1.14 -26.38 -14.12
C VAL A 574 0.99 -27.90 -14.29
N ARG A 575 -0.22 -28.47 -14.11
CA ARG A 575 -0.45 -29.91 -14.34
C ARG A 575 -0.16 -30.32 -15.78
N ARG A 576 -0.61 -29.52 -16.75
CA ARG A 576 -0.40 -29.79 -18.18
C ARG A 576 1.07 -29.71 -18.56
N VAL A 577 1.76 -28.67 -18.09
CA VAL A 577 3.20 -28.49 -18.29
C VAL A 577 3.99 -29.64 -17.66
N ALA A 578 3.64 -30.06 -16.45
CA ALA A 578 4.28 -31.17 -15.75
C ALA A 578 4.12 -32.49 -16.53
N ALA A 579 2.96 -32.72 -17.14
CA ALA A 579 2.74 -33.90 -17.99
C ALA A 579 3.64 -33.90 -19.22
N VAL A 580 3.81 -32.74 -19.89
CA VAL A 580 4.71 -32.59 -21.04
C VAL A 580 6.16 -32.81 -20.63
N LEU A 581 6.59 -32.25 -19.50
CA LEU A 581 7.95 -32.47 -18.97
C LEU A 581 8.22 -33.91 -18.58
N ALA A 582 7.17 -34.67 -18.22
CA ALA A 582 7.25 -36.13 -17.99
C ALA A 582 7.22 -36.96 -19.28
N GLY A 583 7.19 -36.33 -20.47
CA GLY A 583 7.20 -37.00 -21.78
C GLY A 583 5.83 -37.37 -22.30
N ALA A 584 4.73 -36.93 -21.66
CA ALA A 584 3.41 -37.03 -22.27
C ALA A 584 3.35 -36.07 -23.46
N PRO A 585 2.73 -36.48 -24.61
CA PRO A 585 2.48 -35.51 -25.68
C PRO A 585 1.68 -34.35 -25.10
N ALA A 586 1.97 -33.13 -25.51
CA ALA A 586 1.07 -32.00 -25.23
C ALA A 586 -0.27 -32.39 -25.84
N ALA A 587 -1.09 -33.04 -25.04
CA ALA A 587 -2.35 -33.52 -25.53
C ALA A 587 -3.12 -32.29 -26.01
N SER A 588 -3.42 -32.23 -27.30
CA SER A 588 -4.67 -31.69 -27.74
C SER A 588 -5.68 -32.34 -26.82
N SER A 589 -6.01 -31.67 -25.71
CA SER A 589 -7.15 -32.12 -24.93
C SER A 589 -8.26 -32.11 -25.93
N ALA A 590 -8.85 -33.29 -26.20
CA ALA A 590 -10.10 -33.37 -26.91
C ALA A 590 -10.96 -32.20 -26.45
N PRO A 591 -11.52 -31.40 -27.34
CA PRO A 591 -12.17 -30.13 -26.99
C PRO A 591 -12.98 -30.43 -25.74
N ARG A 592 -12.74 -29.66 -24.66
CA ARG A 592 -13.34 -29.91 -23.34
C ARG A 592 -14.76 -30.37 -23.57
N GLN A 593 -15.09 -31.62 -23.21
CA GLN A 593 -16.40 -32.13 -23.43
C GLN A 593 -17.42 -31.16 -22.84
N ALA A 594 -18.47 -30.86 -23.57
CA ALA A 594 -19.53 -30.00 -23.07
C ALA A 594 -20.04 -30.59 -21.76
N THR A 595 -20.24 -29.74 -20.77
CA THR A 595 -20.91 -30.21 -19.55
C THR A 595 -22.36 -30.59 -19.88
N ALA A 596 -22.93 -31.52 -19.12
CA ALA A 596 -24.33 -31.91 -19.28
C ALA A 596 -25.27 -30.70 -19.26
N GLU A 597 -24.92 -29.64 -18.57
CA GLU A 597 -25.70 -28.40 -18.54
C GLU A 597 -25.50 -27.53 -19.77
N GLU A 598 -24.29 -27.40 -20.29
CA GLU A 598 -24.05 -26.72 -21.57
C GLU A 598 -24.84 -27.41 -22.67
N GLU A 599 -24.85 -28.77 -22.69
CA GLU A 599 -25.66 -29.55 -23.64
C GLU A 599 -27.15 -29.32 -23.44
N ARG A 600 -27.63 -29.33 -22.20
CA ARG A 600 -29.04 -29.07 -21.88
C ARG A 600 -29.50 -27.70 -22.36
N LEU A 601 -28.69 -26.66 -22.06
CA LEU A 601 -29.00 -25.28 -22.47
C LEU A 601 -28.95 -25.12 -24.00
N ALA A 602 -28.01 -25.80 -24.66
CA ALA A 602 -27.91 -25.77 -26.12
C ALA A 602 -29.15 -26.45 -26.77
N VAL A 603 -29.58 -27.61 -26.26
CA VAL A 603 -30.81 -28.28 -26.72
C VAL A 603 -32.02 -27.38 -26.52
N GLU A 604 -32.15 -26.73 -25.37
CA GLU A 604 -33.26 -25.83 -25.06
C GLU A 604 -33.25 -24.59 -25.99
N ALA A 605 -32.08 -23.97 -26.22
CA ALA A 605 -31.93 -22.86 -27.16
C ALA A 605 -32.29 -23.25 -28.60
N ALA A 606 -31.87 -24.44 -29.06
CA ALA A 606 -32.22 -24.95 -30.38
C ALA A 606 -33.75 -25.15 -30.52
N ARG A 607 -34.43 -25.62 -29.47
CA ARG A 607 -35.88 -25.84 -29.46
C ARG A 607 -36.67 -24.54 -29.38
N THR A 608 -36.23 -23.57 -28.59
CA THR A 608 -36.99 -22.34 -28.35
C THR A 608 -36.69 -21.22 -29.36
N GLY A 609 -35.54 -21.30 -30.04
CA GLY A 609 -35.07 -20.30 -30.97
C GLY A 609 -34.66 -18.96 -30.31
N GLY A 610 -34.73 -18.87 -28.97
CA GLY A 610 -34.39 -17.71 -28.18
C GLY A 610 -33.23 -17.94 -27.21
N PRO A 611 -32.71 -16.90 -26.56
CA PRO A 611 -31.65 -17.04 -25.58
C PRO A 611 -32.11 -17.77 -24.35
N VAL A 612 -31.36 -18.79 -23.93
CA VAL A 612 -31.49 -19.49 -22.66
C VAL A 612 -30.34 -19.13 -21.77
N LEU A 613 -30.64 -18.88 -20.48
CA LEU A 613 -29.64 -18.36 -19.56
C LEU A 613 -29.82 -18.96 -18.17
N THR A 614 -28.68 -19.31 -17.55
CA THR A 614 -28.65 -19.77 -16.15
C THR A 614 -27.51 -19.09 -15.39
N LEU A 615 -27.76 -18.74 -14.12
CA LEU A 615 -26.79 -18.24 -13.17
C LEU A 615 -26.48 -19.32 -12.14
N ARG A 616 -25.20 -19.56 -11.90
CA ARG A 616 -24.73 -20.48 -10.86
C ARG A 616 -23.81 -19.75 -9.89
N PRO A 617 -24.04 -19.85 -8.59
CA PRO A 617 -23.01 -19.44 -7.64
C PRO A 617 -21.75 -20.27 -7.89
N GLU A 618 -20.57 -19.63 -7.84
CA GLU A 618 -19.31 -20.35 -7.90
C GLU A 618 -19.20 -21.20 -6.63
N PRO A 619 -18.88 -22.52 -6.71
CA PRO A 619 -18.72 -23.33 -5.52
C PRO A 619 -17.63 -22.71 -4.66
N GLU A 620 -17.91 -22.51 -3.37
CA GLU A 620 -16.87 -22.15 -2.41
C GLU A 620 -15.73 -23.16 -2.52
N PRO A 621 -14.45 -22.74 -2.60
CA PRO A 621 -13.35 -23.67 -2.48
C PRO A 621 -13.51 -24.38 -1.14
N GLY A 622 -13.51 -25.72 -1.16
CA GLY A 622 -13.56 -26.55 0.05
C GLY A 622 -12.46 -26.10 1.03
N PRO A 623 -12.59 -26.37 2.33
CA PRO A 623 -11.67 -25.91 3.33
C PRO A 623 -10.26 -26.44 3.03
N ALA A 624 -9.45 -25.63 2.34
CA ALA A 624 -8.01 -25.80 2.37
C ALA A 624 -7.59 -25.39 3.78
N GLU A 625 -6.99 -26.33 4.48
CA GLU A 625 -6.31 -26.17 5.75
C GLU A 625 -5.49 -24.87 5.74
N ALA A 626 -5.97 -23.81 6.35
CA ALA A 626 -5.26 -22.64 6.87
C ALA A 626 -6.27 -21.55 7.22
N ARG A 627 -6.99 -21.73 8.32
CA ARG A 627 -7.64 -20.65 9.04
C ARG A 627 -7.18 -20.69 10.48
N ASP A 628 -5.95 -20.29 10.68
CA ASP A 628 -5.55 -19.63 11.92
C ASP A 628 -4.97 -18.29 11.48
N ASP A 629 -5.46 -17.21 12.10
CA ASP A 629 -5.17 -15.80 11.85
C ASP A 629 -6.02 -15.09 10.79
N ALA A 630 -7.35 -15.22 10.89
CA ALA A 630 -8.26 -14.23 10.31
C ALA A 630 -9.05 -13.58 11.44
N GLU A 631 -8.49 -12.53 12.01
CA GLU A 631 -9.31 -11.43 12.48
C GLU A 631 -10.08 -10.91 11.27
N ALA A 632 -11.40 -11.12 11.32
CA ALA A 632 -12.32 -10.71 10.27
C ALA A 632 -12.30 -9.20 10.16
N ASP A 633 -11.51 -8.70 9.23
CA ASP A 633 -11.66 -7.34 8.73
C ASP A 633 -12.96 -7.29 7.92
N ASP A 634 -13.89 -6.48 8.40
CA ASP A 634 -15.10 -6.03 7.72
C ASP A 634 -14.76 -5.05 6.57
N ALA A 635 -13.74 -5.38 5.78
CA ALA A 635 -13.47 -4.80 4.49
C ALA A 635 -14.28 -5.59 3.48
N GLY A 636 -15.41 -5.05 3.08
CA GLY A 636 -16.44 -5.53 2.19
C GLY A 636 -16.13 -6.85 1.50
N THR A 637 -16.85 -7.90 1.88
CA THR A 637 -16.83 -9.20 1.23
C THR A 637 -16.84 -8.98 -0.28
N GLU A 638 -15.74 -9.29 -0.98
CA GLU A 638 -15.76 -9.26 -2.45
C GLU A 638 -16.95 -10.09 -2.93
N PRO A 639 -17.75 -9.57 -3.87
CA PRO A 639 -18.91 -10.30 -4.34
C PRO A 639 -18.44 -11.64 -4.92
N VAL A 640 -19.00 -12.72 -4.41
CA VAL A 640 -18.77 -14.10 -4.87
C VAL A 640 -18.95 -14.11 -6.38
N GLY A 641 -17.96 -14.58 -7.14
CA GLY A 641 -18.03 -14.71 -8.58
C GLY A 641 -19.18 -15.66 -8.96
N VAL A 642 -19.90 -15.34 -10.02
CA VAL A 642 -21.01 -16.17 -10.53
C VAL A 642 -20.68 -16.65 -11.93
N GLN A 643 -20.90 -17.92 -12.18
CA GLN A 643 -20.88 -18.46 -13.53
C GLN A 643 -22.25 -18.20 -14.18
N LEU A 644 -22.21 -17.50 -15.31
CA LEU A 644 -23.36 -17.24 -16.15
C LEU A 644 -23.22 -18.03 -17.45
N LEU A 645 -24.10 -18.97 -17.72
CA LEU A 645 -24.16 -19.69 -18.96
C LEU A 645 -25.30 -19.13 -19.83
N MET A 646 -24.99 -18.84 -21.09
CA MET A 646 -25.95 -18.39 -22.09
C MET A 646 -25.85 -19.27 -23.32
N ALA A 647 -26.97 -19.73 -23.85
CA ALA A 647 -27.04 -20.48 -25.11
C ALA A 647 -27.98 -19.78 -26.10
N VAL A 648 -27.52 -19.57 -27.33
CA VAL A 648 -28.28 -18.89 -28.39
C VAL A 648 -28.08 -19.62 -29.71
N ALA A 649 -29.16 -19.89 -30.39
CA ALA A 649 -29.16 -20.54 -31.72
C ALA A 649 -28.75 -19.51 -32.80
N GLY A 650 -27.79 -19.89 -33.66
CA GLY A 650 -27.35 -19.31 -34.91
C GLY A 650 -27.61 -17.81 -35.17
N ARG A 651 -27.03 -16.88 -34.34
CA ARG A 651 -27.15 -15.45 -34.58
C ARG A 651 -25.75 -14.76 -34.52
N ASP A 652 -25.53 -13.88 -35.47
CA ASP A 652 -24.40 -12.94 -35.45
C ASP A 652 -24.58 -11.88 -34.37
N GLY A 653 -23.52 -11.25 -33.90
CA GLY A 653 -23.59 -10.17 -32.92
C GLY A 653 -23.75 -10.62 -31.47
N LEU A 654 -23.65 -11.90 -31.18
CA LEU A 654 -23.91 -12.44 -29.85
C LEU A 654 -22.90 -11.98 -28.80
N LEU A 655 -21.61 -11.98 -29.11
CA LEU A 655 -20.57 -11.57 -28.15
C LEU A 655 -20.71 -10.08 -27.75
N PRO A 656 -20.80 -9.10 -28.66
CA PRO A 656 -20.99 -7.71 -28.28
C PRO A 656 -22.35 -7.47 -27.59
N ALA A 657 -23.42 -8.15 -28.02
CA ALA A 657 -24.73 -8.02 -27.38
C ALA A 657 -24.70 -8.51 -25.92
N ALA A 658 -24.16 -9.70 -25.68
CA ALA A 658 -24.03 -10.25 -24.34
C ALA A 658 -23.13 -9.39 -23.46
N ALA A 659 -21.95 -9.01 -23.95
CA ALA A 659 -21.02 -8.12 -23.22
C ALA A 659 -21.67 -6.75 -22.86
N GLY A 660 -22.44 -6.21 -23.80
CA GLY A 660 -23.13 -4.94 -23.59
C GLY A 660 -24.25 -5.03 -22.55
N VAL A 661 -25.03 -6.11 -22.58
CA VAL A 661 -26.06 -6.37 -21.55
C VAL A 661 -25.42 -6.52 -20.17
N LEU A 662 -24.33 -7.28 -20.05
CA LEU A 662 -23.61 -7.42 -18.78
C LEU A 662 -23.14 -6.05 -18.27
N ALA A 663 -22.59 -5.22 -19.14
CA ALA A 663 -22.17 -3.85 -18.80
C ALA A 663 -23.34 -2.97 -18.35
N LEU A 664 -24.50 -3.03 -19.00
CA LEU A 664 -25.71 -2.29 -18.59
C LEU A 664 -26.21 -2.70 -17.20
N HIS A 665 -26.04 -3.97 -16.84
CA HIS A 665 -26.38 -4.51 -15.53
C HIS A 665 -25.28 -4.37 -14.48
N ARG A 666 -24.19 -3.64 -14.77
CA ARG A 666 -23.06 -3.42 -13.87
C ARG A 666 -22.39 -4.72 -13.43
N LEU A 667 -22.28 -5.66 -14.35
CA LEU A 667 -21.56 -6.90 -14.15
C LEU A 667 -20.17 -6.75 -14.76
N THR A 668 -19.15 -6.94 -13.94
CA THR A 668 -17.75 -7.01 -14.39
C THR A 668 -17.50 -8.42 -14.92
N VAL A 669 -17.04 -8.53 -16.15
CA VAL A 669 -16.64 -9.79 -16.76
C VAL A 669 -15.20 -10.10 -16.35
N ARG A 670 -14.97 -11.33 -15.85
CA ARG A 670 -13.64 -11.82 -15.48
C ARG A 670 -13.10 -12.84 -16.49
N ALA A 671 -13.97 -13.63 -17.10
CA ALA A 671 -13.63 -14.56 -18.17
C ALA A 671 -14.83 -14.84 -19.07
N ALA A 672 -14.57 -15.18 -20.32
CA ALA A 672 -15.55 -15.62 -21.29
C ALA A 672 -14.99 -16.79 -22.11
N ASP A 673 -15.73 -17.87 -22.19
CA ASP A 673 -15.49 -19.01 -23.08
C ASP A 673 -16.65 -19.15 -24.05
N LEU A 674 -16.35 -19.25 -25.33
CA LEU A 674 -17.34 -19.45 -26.37
C LEU A 674 -17.21 -20.86 -26.95
N ARG A 675 -18.34 -21.52 -27.20
CA ARG A 675 -18.40 -22.82 -27.83
C ARG A 675 -19.59 -22.88 -28.76
N THR A 676 -19.36 -23.40 -29.95
CA THR A 676 -20.43 -23.71 -30.89
C THR A 676 -20.65 -25.23 -30.94
N MET A 677 -21.89 -25.66 -30.86
CA MET A 677 -22.29 -27.06 -30.95
C MET A 677 -23.59 -27.18 -31.73
N ASP A 678 -23.84 -28.35 -32.28
CA ASP A 678 -25.12 -28.68 -32.92
C ASP A 678 -25.75 -29.87 -32.18
N PRO A 679 -26.47 -29.62 -31.08
CA PRO A 679 -26.93 -30.67 -30.16
C PRO A 679 -28.07 -31.55 -30.71
N VAL A 680 -28.78 -31.08 -31.73
CA VAL A 680 -29.97 -31.76 -32.32
C VAL A 680 -29.98 -31.80 -33.84
N GLY A 681 -28.88 -31.42 -34.52
CA GLY A 681 -28.80 -31.45 -35.97
C GLY A 681 -29.69 -30.43 -36.69
N THR A 682 -30.11 -29.36 -35.98
CA THR A 682 -30.96 -28.28 -36.53
C THR A 682 -30.19 -27.01 -36.82
N GLY A 683 -28.88 -27.00 -36.56
CA GLY A 683 -28.01 -25.89 -36.80
C GLY A 683 -27.18 -25.48 -35.58
N PRO A 684 -26.20 -24.59 -35.75
CA PRO A 684 -25.26 -24.24 -34.70
C PRO A 684 -25.93 -23.46 -33.56
N VAL A 685 -25.59 -23.83 -32.32
CA VAL A 685 -25.92 -23.12 -31.10
C VAL A 685 -24.64 -22.69 -30.47
N THR A 686 -24.53 -21.41 -30.17
CA THR A 686 -23.37 -20.86 -29.44
C THR A 686 -23.68 -20.80 -27.95
N VAL A 687 -22.84 -21.46 -27.18
CA VAL A 687 -22.87 -21.42 -25.71
C VAL A 687 -21.74 -20.51 -25.24
N LEU A 688 -22.08 -19.50 -24.44
CA LEU A 688 -21.20 -18.56 -23.79
C LEU A 688 -21.16 -18.89 -22.31
N SER A 689 -20.00 -19.15 -21.78
CA SER A 689 -19.74 -19.28 -20.35
C SER A 689 -19.01 -18.06 -19.86
N TRP A 690 -19.68 -17.27 -19.04
CA TRP A 690 -19.12 -16.04 -18.46
C TRP A 690 -18.84 -16.24 -16.98
N ARG A 691 -17.72 -15.70 -16.50
CA ARG A 691 -17.53 -15.43 -15.08
C ARG A 691 -17.74 -13.95 -14.84
N VAL A 692 -18.69 -13.62 -13.98
CA VAL A 692 -19.10 -12.25 -13.71
C VAL A 692 -19.16 -11.99 -12.20
N ALA A 693 -18.93 -10.73 -11.84
CA ALA A 693 -19.15 -10.22 -10.49
C ALA A 693 -20.01 -8.95 -10.55
N ALA A 694 -20.86 -8.73 -9.56
CA ALA A 694 -21.60 -7.48 -9.46
C ALA A 694 -20.67 -6.35 -9.01
N GLU A 695 -20.72 -5.20 -9.68
CA GLU A 695 -19.94 -4.00 -9.29
C GLU A 695 -20.46 -3.43 -7.96
N TYR A 696 -21.78 -3.49 -7.73
CA TYR A 696 -22.46 -3.03 -6.52
C TYR A 696 -23.73 -3.85 -6.28
N GLY A 697 -23.98 -4.25 -5.03
CA GLY A 697 -25.25 -4.86 -4.62
C GLY A 697 -25.50 -6.30 -5.10
N ALA A 698 -26.75 -6.69 -5.23
CA ALA A 698 -27.15 -8.04 -5.60
C ALA A 698 -27.07 -8.28 -7.11
N LEU A 699 -26.85 -9.53 -7.49
CA LEU A 699 -26.87 -9.96 -8.89
C LEU A 699 -28.29 -9.75 -9.50
N PRO A 700 -28.37 -9.34 -10.77
CA PRO A 700 -29.66 -9.23 -11.45
C PRO A 700 -30.29 -10.61 -11.65
N GLU A 701 -31.62 -10.64 -11.70
CA GLU A 701 -32.35 -11.89 -12.00
C GLU A 701 -32.04 -12.37 -13.42
N ALA A 702 -31.87 -13.70 -13.58
CA ALA A 702 -31.62 -14.33 -14.88
C ALA A 702 -32.68 -13.99 -15.94
N ALA A 703 -33.94 -13.87 -15.53
CA ALA A 703 -35.05 -13.50 -16.43
C ALA A 703 -34.89 -12.10 -17.04
N ARG A 704 -34.37 -11.14 -16.26
CA ARG A 704 -34.12 -9.78 -16.71
C ARG A 704 -32.95 -9.71 -17.68
N LEU A 705 -31.84 -10.40 -17.36
CA LEU A 705 -30.71 -10.51 -18.27
C LEU A 705 -31.10 -11.14 -19.60
N ARG A 706 -31.92 -12.20 -19.56
CA ARG A 706 -32.42 -12.87 -20.76
C ARG A 706 -33.30 -11.95 -21.61
N ALA A 707 -34.22 -11.20 -20.99
CA ALA A 707 -35.09 -10.27 -21.70
C ALA A 707 -34.30 -9.15 -22.39
N ASP A 708 -33.31 -8.58 -21.71
CA ASP A 708 -32.48 -7.54 -22.30
C ASP A 708 -31.53 -8.08 -23.38
N LEU A 709 -31.01 -9.31 -23.24
CA LEU A 709 -30.27 -10.00 -24.29
C LEU A 709 -31.14 -10.23 -25.54
N GLN A 710 -32.37 -10.70 -25.36
CA GLN A 710 -33.31 -10.86 -26.48
C GLN A 710 -33.54 -9.54 -27.20
N ARG A 711 -33.79 -8.44 -26.45
CA ARG A 711 -33.97 -7.10 -27.01
C ARG A 711 -32.76 -6.56 -27.73
N ALA A 712 -31.54 -6.87 -27.21
CA ALA A 712 -30.29 -6.48 -27.83
C ALA A 712 -30.10 -7.21 -29.18
N LEU A 713 -30.37 -8.52 -29.22
CA LEU A 713 -30.28 -9.34 -30.41
C LEU A 713 -31.34 -9.01 -31.47
N ASP A 714 -32.53 -8.55 -31.05
CA ASP A 714 -33.60 -8.11 -31.96
C ASP A 714 -33.44 -6.63 -32.40
N GLY A 715 -32.40 -5.93 -31.90
CA GLY A 715 -32.16 -4.52 -32.23
C GLY A 715 -33.09 -3.50 -31.56
N SER A 716 -33.99 -3.93 -30.67
CA SER A 716 -34.90 -3.06 -29.91
C SER A 716 -34.25 -2.40 -28.66
N LEU A 717 -33.03 -2.78 -28.31
CA LEU A 717 -32.22 -2.20 -27.25
C LEU A 717 -30.91 -1.66 -27.86
N ASP A 718 -30.78 -0.35 -27.95
CA ASP A 718 -29.53 0.29 -28.32
C ASP A 718 -28.59 0.35 -27.12
N ILE A 719 -27.68 -0.63 -27.04
CA ILE A 719 -26.69 -0.75 -25.96
C ILE A 719 -25.76 0.45 -25.95
N GLY A 720 -25.29 0.88 -27.15
CA GLY A 720 -24.34 2.01 -27.28
C GLY A 720 -24.92 3.32 -26.71
N ALA A 721 -26.15 3.67 -27.13
CA ALA A 721 -26.83 4.86 -26.63
C ALA A 721 -27.04 4.81 -25.11
N ARG A 722 -27.43 3.67 -24.56
CA ARG A 722 -27.67 3.51 -23.12
C ARG A 722 -26.38 3.58 -22.30
N LEU A 723 -25.28 3.04 -22.79
CA LEU A 723 -23.98 3.17 -22.13
C LEU A 723 -23.49 4.63 -22.17
N ALA A 724 -23.65 5.31 -23.29
CA ALA A 724 -23.31 6.73 -23.43
C ALA A 724 -24.15 7.65 -22.51
N GLU A 725 -25.47 7.43 -22.43
CA GLU A 725 -26.36 8.14 -21.49
C GLU A 725 -25.87 7.97 -20.05
N ARG A 726 -25.47 6.76 -19.68
CA ARG A 726 -24.98 6.45 -18.33
C ARG A 726 -23.64 7.11 -18.04
N GLU A 727 -22.72 7.12 -19.01
CA GLU A 727 -21.41 7.78 -18.87
C GLU A 727 -21.59 9.30 -18.71
N ALA A 728 -22.51 9.89 -19.45
CA ALA A 728 -22.86 11.31 -19.35
C ALA A 728 -23.51 11.66 -17.97
N ALA A 729 -24.33 10.76 -17.42
CA ALA A 729 -25.00 10.97 -16.13
C ALA A 729 -24.05 10.83 -14.92
N TYR A 730 -23.01 10.00 -15.06
CA TYR A 730 -22.03 9.75 -14.01
C TYR A 730 -20.60 9.79 -14.59
N PRO A 731 -20.11 11.00 -14.94
CA PRO A 731 -18.78 11.11 -15.51
C PRO A 731 -17.72 10.65 -14.51
N ARG A 732 -17.11 9.51 -14.76
CA ARG A 732 -15.90 9.12 -14.04
C ARG A 732 -14.79 10.08 -14.45
N ARG A 733 -14.05 10.63 -13.47
CA ARG A 733 -12.85 11.42 -13.77
C ARG A 733 -11.87 10.50 -14.50
N ARG A 734 -11.70 10.72 -15.80
CA ARG A 734 -10.59 10.11 -16.53
C ARG A 734 -9.29 10.60 -15.91
N PRO A 735 -8.32 9.73 -15.59
CA PRO A 735 -6.97 10.21 -15.30
C PRO A 735 -6.49 11.03 -16.49
N ALA A 736 -5.86 12.16 -16.23
CA ALA A 736 -5.43 13.12 -17.26
C ALA A 736 -4.45 12.52 -18.30
N ALA A 737 -3.98 11.30 -18.12
CA ALA A 737 -3.03 10.58 -18.98
C ALA A 737 -3.31 9.06 -19.02
N ALA A 738 -4.52 8.62 -19.39
CA ALA A 738 -4.71 7.21 -19.74
C ALA A 738 -3.95 6.92 -21.05
N PRO A 739 -3.12 5.85 -21.12
CA PRO A 739 -2.44 5.50 -22.37
C PRO A 739 -3.46 5.14 -23.45
N PRO A 740 -3.16 5.44 -24.73
CA PRO A 740 -4.07 5.08 -25.82
C PRO A 740 -4.22 3.55 -25.91
N PRO A 741 -5.40 3.08 -26.38
CA PRO A 741 -5.61 1.65 -26.64
C PRO A 741 -4.53 1.11 -27.57
N ARG A 742 -4.11 -0.12 -27.32
CA ARG A 742 -3.12 -0.83 -28.12
C ARG A 742 -3.62 -2.23 -28.47
N VAL A 743 -3.56 -2.59 -29.73
CA VAL A 743 -3.95 -3.91 -30.22
C VAL A 743 -2.79 -4.56 -30.92
N THR A 744 -2.40 -5.76 -30.48
CA THR A 744 -1.25 -6.49 -31.03
C THR A 744 -1.63 -7.92 -31.42
N VAL A 745 -1.04 -8.44 -32.48
CA VAL A 745 -1.11 -9.85 -32.81
C VAL A 745 -0.02 -10.57 -32.04
N ALA A 746 -0.37 -11.62 -31.30
CA ALA A 746 0.58 -12.41 -30.53
C ALA A 746 1.20 -13.51 -31.42
N PRO A 747 2.46 -13.36 -31.83
CA PRO A 747 3.11 -14.37 -32.71
C PRO A 747 3.28 -15.68 -31.94
N GLY A 748 2.88 -16.80 -32.57
CA GLY A 748 2.99 -18.13 -31.94
C GLY A 748 2.07 -18.35 -30.74
N GLY A 749 1.06 -17.51 -30.56
CA GLY A 749 0.14 -17.59 -29.43
C GLY A 749 -0.84 -18.77 -29.49
N SER A 750 -1.03 -19.39 -30.66
CA SER A 750 -1.88 -20.56 -30.90
C SER A 750 -1.54 -21.21 -32.23
N GLU A 751 -1.70 -22.55 -32.29
CA GLU A 751 -1.59 -23.30 -33.58
C GLU A 751 -2.95 -23.35 -34.30
N VAL A 752 -4.03 -23.09 -33.63
CA VAL A 752 -5.39 -23.30 -34.13
C VAL A 752 -6.19 -22.02 -34.35
N ALA A 753 -5.67 -20.88 -33.92
CA ALA A 753 -6.32 -19.57 -34.01
C ALA A 753 -5.30 -18.43 -34.06
N THR A 754 -5.69 -17.30 -34.60
CA THR A 754 -4.94 -16.04 -34.47
C THR A 754 -5.28 -15.41 -33.13
N VAL A 755 -4.27 -15.08 -32.33
CA VAL A 755 -4.48 -14.42 -31.04
C VAL A 755 -4.21 -12.93 -31.17
N ILE A 756 -5.19 -12.10 -30.86
CA ILE A 756 -5.01 -10.65 -30.70
C ILE A 756 -5.12 -10.25 -29.22
N GLU A 757 -4.22 -9.41 -28.77
CA GLU A 757 -4.26 -8.82 -27.45
C GLU A 757 -4.69 -7.36 -27.54
N VAL A 758 -5.69 -6.98 -26.76
CA VAL A 758 -6.20 -5.62 -26.62
C VAL A 758 -5.82 -5.11 -25.25
N ARG A 759 -5.08 -4.02 -25.19
CA ARG A 759 -4.78 -3.27 -23.96
C ARG A 759 -5.45 -1.92 -24.01
N ALA A 760 -6.30 -1.64 -23.05
CA ALA A 760 -7.03 -0.38 -22.98
C ALA A 760 -7.37 -0.04 -21.53
N HIS A 761 -7.64 1.24 -21.26
CA HIS A 761 -8.20 1.63 -19.96
C HIS A 761 -9.57 0.95 -19.75
N ASP A 762 -9.74 0.31 -18.60
CA ASP A 762 -10.99 -0.39 -18.28
C ASP A 762 -12.14 0.61 -18.12
N ALA A 763 -13.14 0.48 -18.98
CA ALA A 763 -14.31 1.34 -19.00
C ALA A 763 -15.58 0.52 -19.24
N PRO A 764 -16.73 0.96 -18.68
CA PRO A 764 -18.00 0.29 -18.93
C PRO A 764 -18.28 0.12 -20.42
N GLY A 765 -18.55 -1.12 -20.84
CA GLY A 765 -18.82 -1.43 -22.24
C GLY A 765 -17.59 -1.59 -23.14
N LEU A 766 -16.37 -1.59 -22.60
CA LEU A 766 -15.15 -1.83 -23.39
C LEU A 766 -15.25 -3.13 -24.19
N LEU A 767 -15.63 -4.24 -23.57
CA LEU A 767 -15.78 -5.55 -24.23
C LEU A 767 -16.85 -5.53 -25.33
N HIS A 768 -17.95 -4.78 -25.12
CA HIS A 768 -18.97 -4.54 -26.17
C HIS A 768 -18.35 -3.80 -27.39
N ARG A 769 -17.56 -2.76 -27.15
CA ARG A 769 -16.88 -2.00 -28.22
C ARG A 769 -15.87 -2.85 -28.96
N ILE A 770 -15.08 -3.67 -28.24
CA ILE A 770 -14.14 -4.61 -28.84
C ILE A 770 -14.87 -5.63 -29.72
N GLY A 771 -15.95 -6.24 -29.21
CA GLY A 771 -16.76 -7.19 -29.96
C GLY A 771 -17.35 -6.58 -31.23
N ARG A 772 -17.87 -5.36 -31.15
CA ARG A 772 -18.37 -4.61 -32.33
C ARG A 772 -17.27 -4.30 -33.35
N ALA A 773 -16.10 -3.95 -32.88
CA ALA A 773 -14.97 -3.67 -33.76
C ALA A 773 -14.50 -4.93 -34.49
N LEU A 774 -14.48 -6.08 -33.81
CA LEU A 774 -14.13 -7.37 -34.39
C LEU A 774 -15.13 -7.79 -35.50
N GLU A 775 -16.44 -7.62 -35.25
CA GLU A 775 -17.48 -7.91 -36.24
C GLU A 775 -17.39 -6.98 -37.47
N ALA A 776 -17.12 -5.70 -37.24
CA ALA A 776 -17.02 -4.72 -38.32
C ALA A 776 -15.78 -4.92 -39.23
N ALA A 777 -14.71 -5.52 -38.69
CA ALA A 777 -13.45 -5.72 -39.36
C ALA A 777 -13.44 -6.93 -40.36
N GLY A 778 -14.52 -7.69 -40.46
CA GLY A 778 -14.71 -8.72 -41.50
C GLY A 778 -15.12 -10.10 -40.97
N PRO A 779 -15.23 -11.13 -41.84
CA PRO A 779 -15.75 -12.44 -41.48
C PRO A 779 -14.77 -13.22 -40.58
N VAL A 780 -14.74 -12.92 -39.31
CA VAL A 780 -13.96 -13.64 -38.27
C VAL A 780 -14.91 -14.21 -37.22
N THR A 781 -14.56 -15.37 -36.71
CA THR A 781 -15.28 -16.02 -35.60
C THR A 781 -14.40 -15.99 -34.36
N VAL A 782 -14.94 -15.49 -33.25
CA VAL A 782 -14.26 -15.55 -31.94
C VAL A 782 -14.46 -16.96 -31.39
N ARG A 783 -13.39 -17.74 -31.28
CA ARG A 783 -13.39 -19.07 -30.70
C ARG A 783 -13.35 -19.02 -29.17
N ALA A 784 -12.52 -18.16 -28.62
CA ALA A 784 -12.38 -17.95 -27.19
C ALA A 784 -11.96 -16.52 -26.90
N ALA A 785 -12.29 -16.02 -25.71
CA ALA A 785 -11.78 -14.76 -25.21
C ALA A 785 -11.31 -14.92 -23.76
N ARG A 786 -10.19 -14.33 -23.42
CA ARG A 786 -9.67 -14.24 -22.06
C ARG A 786 -9.69 -12.79 -21.65
N ILE A 787 -10.49 -12.45 -20.68
CA ILE A 787 -10.76 -11.09 -20.23
C ILE A 787 -10.07 -10.90 -18.88
N SER A 788 -9.19 -9.93 -18.77
CA SER A 788 -8.42 -9.69 -17.57
C SER A 788 -8.29 -8.20 -17.31
N THR A 789 -8.72 -7.76 -16.13
CA THR A 789 -8.50 -6.38 -15.65
C THR A 789 -7.34 -6.38 -14.65
N LEU A 790 -6.37 -5.51 -14.86
CA LEU A 790 -5.19 -5.29 -14.03
C LEU A 790 -5.18 -3.84 -13.53
N GLY A 791 -5.78 -3.61 -12.36
CA GLY A 791 -5.95 -2.26 -11.84
C GLY A 791 -6.94 -1.45 -12.68
N ALA A 792 -6.47 -0.39 -13.35
CA ALA A 792 -7.28 0.46 -14.22
C ALA A 792 -7.24 0.03 -15.71
N ASP A 793 -6.47 -1.01 -16.06
CA ASP A 793 -6.25 -1.41 -17.43
C ASP A 793 -6.82 -2.80 -17.72
N ALA A 794 -7.57 -2.94 -18.82
CA ALA A 794 -8.01 -4.21 -19.37
C ALA A 794 -6.92 -4.77 -20.29
N VAL A 795 -6.66 -6.07 -20.17
CA VAL A 795 -5.77 -6.84 -21.06
C VAL A 795 -6.53 -8.07 -21.50
N ASP A 796 -7.12 -7.98 -22.70
CA ASP A 796 -8.03 -8.97 -23.23
C ASP A 796 -7.38 -9.69 -24.42
N ALA A 797 -7.42 -11.03 -24.44
CA ALA A 797 -6.93 -11.85 -25.54
C ALA A 797 -8.09 -12.54 -26.26
N PHE A 798 -8.18 -12.36 -27.57
CA PHE A 798 -9.19 -12.97 -28.42
C PHE A 798 -8.55 -13.98 -29.37
N TYR A 799 -9.09 -15.19 -29.37
CA TYR A 799 -8.73 -16.29 -30.28
C TYR A 799 -9.65 -16.27 -31.48
N LEU A 800 -9.14 -15.81 -32.60
CA LEU A 800 -9.90 -15.59 -33.82
C LEU A 800 -9.57 -16.65 -34.84
N VAL A 801 -10.61 -17.17 -35.50
CA VAL A 801 -10.48 -18.04 -36.65
C VAL A 801 -11.18 -17.40 -37.84
N ASP A 802 -10.69 -17.74 -39.03
CA ASP A 802 -11.33 -17.38 -40.29
C ASP A 802 -12.73 -18.03 -40.36
N ALA A 803 -13.75 -17.24 -40.66
CA ALA A 803 -15.13 -17.75 -40.65
C ALA A 803 -15.37 -18.77 -41.78
N ASP A 804 -14.61 -18.69 -42.90
CA ASP A 804 -14.79 -19.56 -44.04
C ASP A 804 -13.97 -20.85 -43.91
N HIS A 805 -12.79 -20.81 -43.29
CA HIS A 805 -11.83 -21.91 -43.29
C HIS A 805 -11.65 -22.54 -41.88
N GLY A 806 -12.12 -21.87 -40.81
CA GLY A 806 -12.05 -22.40 -39.49
C GLY A 806 -10.64 -22.47 -38.86
N GLY A 807 -9.63 -21.91 -39.53
CA GLY A 807 -8.23 -21.90 -39.12
C GLY A 807 -7.70 -20.49 -38.76
N PRO A 808 -6.41 -20.36 -38.43
CA PRO A 808 -5.81 -19.05 -38.17
C PRO A 808 -5.91 -18.11 -39.36
N LEU A 809 -6.00 -16.80 -39.10
CA LEU A 809 -5.98 -15.77 -40.13
C LEU A 809 -4.57 -15.68 -40.75
N ALA A 810 -4.50 -15.32 -42.00
CA ALA A 810 -3.22 -14.96 -42.64
C ALA A 810 -2.63 -13.72 -41.95
N ASP A 811 -1.28 -13.66 -41.85
CA ASP A 811 -0.56 -12.63 -41.08
C ASP A 811 -0.92 -11.19 -41.47
N ASP A 812 -1.06 -10.93 -42.77
CA ASP A 812 -1.43 -9.64 -43.31
C ASP A 812 -2.87 -9.24 -42.92
N ARG A 813 -3.78 -10.21 -42.86
CA ARG A 813 -5.16 -10.04 -42.45
C ARG A 813 -5.25 -9.82 -40.94
N ALA A 814 -4.50 -10.59 -40.16
CA ALA A 814 -4.40 -10.43 -38.72
C ALA A 814 -3.90 -9.02 -38.31
N ALA A 815 -2.84 -8.56 -39.02
CA ALA A 815 -2.29 -7.23 -38.78
C ALA A 815 -3.26 -6.10 -39.22
N ARG A 816 -4.05 -6.27 -40.29
CA ARG A 816 -5.09 -5.30 -40.69
C ARG A 816 -6.20 -5.26 -39.62
N LEU A 817 -6.70 -6.40 -39.19
CA LEU A 817 -7.75 -6.54 -38.17
C LEU A 817 -7.32 -5.85 -36.86
N ALA A 818 -6.11 -6.10 -36.38
CA ALA A 818 -5.59 -5.47 -35.17
C ALA A 818 -5.60 -3.93 -35.29
N ARG A 819 -5.15 -3.37 -36.41
CA ARG A 819 -5.18 -1.92 -36.65
C ARG A 819 -6.60 -1.35 -36.76
N GLU A 820 -7.56 -2.08 -37.27
CA GLU A 820 -8.95 -1.67 -37.38
C GLU A 820 -9.62 -1.62 -36.02
N VAL A 821 -9.39 -2.65 -35.19
CA VAL A 821 -9.87 -2.71 -33.80
C VAL A 821 -9.24 -1.58 -32.98
N GLU A 822 -7.94 -1.35 -33.09
CA GLU A 822 -7.24 -0.26 -32.39
C GLU A 822 -7.81 1.12 -32.76
N ARG A 823 -8.04 1.36 -34.05
CA ARG A 823 -8.66 2.60 -34.53
C ARG A 823 -10.08 2.78 -33.99
N ALA A 824 -10.90 1.72 -34.02
CA ALA A 824 -12.27 1.77 -33.51
C ALA A 824 -12.33 2.06 -32.00
N LEU A 825 -11.32 1.65 -31.24
CA LEU A 825 -11.23 1.93 -29.80
C LEU A 825 -10.68 3.33 -29.49
N THR A 826 -9.92 3.94 -30.42
CA THR A 826 -9.29 5.26 -30.25
C THR A 826 -10.27 6.41 -30.55
N VAL A 827 -11.27 6.20 -31.39
CA VAL A 827 -12.20 7.25 -31.90
C VAL A 827 -13.29 7.63 -30.89
N ASN A 828 -13.35 6.99 -29.69
CA ASN A 828 -14.39 7.29 -28.68
C ASN A 828 -13.81 7.84 -27.39
#